data_694f3b7a8d2a2f4ee2eb6cc9b13a0dcf
#
_entry.id   694f3b7a8d2a2f4ee2eb6cc9b13a0dcf
#
_cell.length_a   1.000
_cell.length_b   1.000
_cell.length_c   1.000
_cell.angle_alpha   90.00
_cell.angle_beta   90.00
_cell.angle_gamma   90.00
#
_symmetry.space_group_name_H-M   'P 1'
#
loop_
_entity.id
_entity.type
_entity.pdbx_description
1 polymer ?
#
loop_
_entity_poly.entity_id
_entity_poly.type
_entity_poly.pdbx_seq_one_letter_code
_entity_poly.pdbx_strand_id
1 'polypeptide(L)'
;MKRLLLLLFTIHCSLFTFCNPVDDLLERIDKGASAKFKIEKVKSQTDFFELDQQGKKVVVRGNTWVNIASGVNWYLKYYAGIHLSWNQMQAKLPATLPAVKTKERHETDLTLRYDFNYCTFSYSMAFWDWKRWEREIDWMALHGVNLPLAIVGEECVWRNMLLKLGYSEEEIGKFIAGPAFLAWWEMNNLEGWGGPLPLSWYQRQEKLQKQILARMKQLDMHPVLPGYCGMVPHDAKAKLGLNVADAGLWNGFQRPANLLPTDSRFSEIATLYYNELTKLFGKADYYSMDPFHESNDDPNIDYAKAGDAMMQAMKRVNPKAVWVIQGWTENPRPAMVDGMKTGDLLVLDLFSECRPMFGIPSIWKRDEGYKQHPWLFCLLENFGANVGLHGRMDQLLDNFYSDKRNCQGIGFTMEGSENNPVMFELMSELPWRPEKFTKEAWIKDYVEARYGVEDAAIEQAWMILVNSIYNCPAGNNQQGPHESIFCGRPSLNNFQASSWSKMKNYYDPADTKEAARLMNSVAEKYCGNNNFEYDLVDITRQALADQARQQYQHTIADYKGFDRQRFDQDAARFLEMLLMQDKLLGTRAEFRLGHWTQDAINAGSSAAEKKLYEWNARVQITTWGNRYCADTGGLRDYAHKEWQGLLKDFYYPRWKAYFEALAAQMKAQTAPQPELLGGGPNATKTAAELFQMALPQEVKLDYYAMEEPWTLQQNPYTVAPEGSPVEVARQAMDLINIY
;
A
#
# COMPACT_ATOMS: atom_id res chain seq x y z
N MET A 1 -64.50 -45.14 -19.54
CA MET A 1 -64.35 -43.66 -19.57
C MET A 1 -63.09 -43.27 -18.82
N LYS A 2 -61.97 -43.10 -19.54
CA LYS A 2 -60.70 -42.66 -18.99
C LYS A 2 -60.62 -41.16 -19.20
N ARG A 3 -60.56 -40.39 -18.09
CA ARG A 3 -60.30 -38.95 -18.14
C ARG A 3 -58.78 -38.73 -18.19
N LEU A 4 -58.35 -38.13 -19.29
CA LEU A 4 -57.00 -37.65 -19.53
C LEU A 4 -56.80 -36.31 -18.78
N LEU A 5 -55.98 -36.26 -17.78
CA LEU A 5 -55.53 -34.99 -17.13
C LEU A 5 -54.37 -34.47 -17.95
N LEU A 6 -54.54 -33.34 -18.65
CA LEU A 6 -53.46 -32.56 -19.25
C LEU A 6 -52.84 -31.66 -18.17
N LEU A 7 -51.66 -31.97 -17.74
CA LEU A 7 -50.83 -31.04 -16.94
C LEU A 7 -50.16 -30.06 -17.89
N LEU A 8 -50.61 -28.82 -17.87
CA LEU A 8 -49.88 -27.69 -18.49
C LEU A 8 -48.68 -27.34 -17.59
N PHE A 9 -47.50 -27.76 -18.01
CA PHE A 9 -46.22 -27.22 -17.50
C PHE A 9 -46.01 -25.85 -18.16
N THR A 10 -46.34 -24.77 -17.46
CA THR A 10 -45.90 -23.44 -17.82
C THR A 10 -44.40 -23.35 -17.49
N ILE A 11 -43.57 -23.52 -18.50
CA ILE A 11 -42.14 -23.18 -18.43
C ILE A 11 -42.06 -21.65 -18.27
N HIS A 12 -41.87 -21.20 -17.06
CA HIS A 12 -41.37 -19.86 -16.83
C HIS A 12 -39.91 -19.83 -17.33
N CYS A 13 -39.71 -19.52 -18.60
CA CYS A 13 -38.46 -18.99 -19.09
C CYS A 13 -38.27 -17.62 -18.42
N SER A 14 -37.67 -17.58 -17.24
CA SER A 14 -37.03 -16.38 -16.75
C SER A 14 -35.95 -16.05 -17.78
N LEU A 15 -36.22 -15.05 -18.60
CA LEU A 15 -35.21 -14.31 -19.33
C LEU A 15 -34.21 -13.75 -18.30
N PHE A 16 -33.22 -14.55 -17.95
CA PHE A 16 -31.99 -13.99 -17.44
C PHE A 16 -31.43 -13.15 -18.59
N THR A 17 -31.80 -11.88 -18.65
CA THR A 17 -30.95 -10.86 -19.25
C THR A 17 -29.63 -11.00 -18.55
N PHE A 18 -28.62 -11.56 -19.21
CA PHE A 18 -27.25 -11.50 -18.76
C PHE A 18 -26.91 -10.03 -18.69
N CYS A 19 -27.04 -9.43 -17.49
CA CYS A 19 -26.54 -8.11 -17.20
C CYS A 19 -25.04 -8.18 -17.47
N ASN A 20 -24.47 -7.27 -18.26
CA ASN A 20 -23.03 -7.25 -18.45
C ASN A 20 -22.35 -6.80 -17.15
N PRO A 21 -21.09 -7.18 -16.88
CA PRO A 21 -20.45 -6.92 -15.59
C PRO A 21 -20.26 -5.43 -15.28
N VAL A 22 -20.32 -4.55 -16.30
CA VAL A 22 -20.24 -3.10 -16.13
C VAL A 22 -21.59 -2.51 -15.70
N ASP A 23 -22.72 -3.10 -16.14
CA ASP A 23 -24.04 -2.70 -15.62
C ASP A 23 -24.15 -2.99 -14.12
N ASP A 24 -23.66 -4.15 -13.66
CA ASP A 24 -23.61 -4.48 -12.23
C ASP A 24 -22.72 -3.51 -11.43
N LEU A 25 -21.60 -3.09 -12.01
CA LEU A 25 -20.70 -2.08 -11.43
C LEU A 25 -21.41 -0.72 -11.33
N LEU A 26 -22.10 -0.28 -12.38
CA LEU A 26 -22.88 0.95 -12.40
C LEU A 26 -23.99 0.95 -11.32
N GLU A 27 -24.66 -0.17 -11.12
CA GLU A 27 -25.69 -0.33 -10.06
C GLU A 27 -25.10 -0.23 -8.65
N ARG A 28 -23.82 -0.58 -8.45
CA ARG A 28 -23.11 -0.39 -7.17
C ARG A 28 -22.66 1.05 -6.96
N ILE A 29 -22.40 1.80 -8.02
CA ILE A 29 -22.11 3.25 -7.95
C ILE A 29 -23.38 4.02 -7.55
N ASP A 30 -24.48 3.84 -8.29
CA ASP A 30 -25.80 4.44 -8.02
C ASP A 30 -26.91 3.53 -8.54
N LYS A 31 -27.86 3.20 -7.68
CA LYS A 31 -28.99 2.34 -8.06
C LYS A 31 -29.79 2.94 -9.22
N GLY A 32 -29.92 2.19 -10.32
CA GLY A 32 -30.55 2.62 -11.56
C GLY A 32 -29.62 3.34 -12.53
N ALA A 33 -28.31 3.40 -12.24
CA ALA A 33 -27.34 4.04 -13.13
C ALA A 33 -27.20 3.32 -14.48
N SER A 34 -27.26 1.99 -14.52
CA SER A 34 -27.16 1.19 -15.75
C SER A 34 -28.17 1.60 -16.81
N ALA A 35 -29.38 2.02 -16.40
CA ALA A 35 -30.42 2.48 -17.32
C ALA A 35 -30.05 3.75 -18.11
N LYS A 36 -29.10 4.55 -17.59
CA LYS A 36 -28.64 5.82 -18.20
C LYS A 36 -27.54 5.62 -19.24
N PHE A 37 -26.93 4.42 -19.27
CA PHE A 37 -25.86 4.07 -20.18
C PHE A 37 -26.31 3.07 -21.24
N LYS A 38 -25.57 2.99 -22.33
CA LYS A 38 -25.59 1.89 -23.29
C LYS A 38 -24.16 1.36 -23.41
N ILE A 39 -23.95 0.15 -22.95
CA ILE A 39 -22.64 -0.50 -22.88
C ILE A 39 -22.48 -1.43 -24.10
N GLU A 40 -21.43 -1.23 -24.90
CA GLU A 40 -21.19 -1.98 -26.13
C GLU A 40 -19.75 -2.50 -26.19
N LYS A 41 -19.56 -3.84 -26.14
CA LYS A 41 -18.25 -4.47 -26.33
C LYS A 41 -17.99 -4.68 -27.81
N VAL A 42 -16.91 -4.11 -28.34
CA VAL A 42 -16.56 -4.10 -29.76
C VAL A 42 -15.18 -4.70 -29.97
N LYS A 43 -15.04 -5.65 -30.88
CA LYS A 43 -13.73 -6.27 -31.18
C LYS A 43 -12.76 -5.25 -31.75
N SER A 44 -11.56 -5.18 -31.21
CA SER A 44 -10.42 -4.39 -31.69
C SER A 44 -9.12 -5.13 -31.38
N GLN A 45 -8.07 -4.84 -32.13
CA GLN A 45 -6.70 -5.31 -31.83
C GLN A 45 -5.97 -4.33 -30.88
N THR A 46 -6.39 -3.07 -30.87
CA THR A 46 -5.86 -2.03 -29.97
C THR A 46 -6.81 -1.85 -28.80
N ASP A 47 -6.27 -1.68 -27.61
CA ASP A 47 -7.05 -1.34 -26.43
C ASP A 47 -7.63 0.07 -26.58
N PHE A 48 -8.94 0.20 -26.35
CA PHE A 48 -9.62 1.48 -26.47
C PHE A 48 -10.88 1.55 -25.59
N PHE A 49 -11.28 2.75 -25.27
CA PHE A 49 -12.65 3.08 -24.95
C PHE A 49 -13.13 4.27 -25.82
N GLU A 50 -14.46 4.38 -25.99
CA GLU A 50 -15.09 5.38 -26.80
C GLU A 50 -16.38 5.85 -26.13
N LEU A 51 -16.57 7.17 -26.09
CA LEU A 51 -17.76 7.84 -25.59
C LEU A 51 -18.58 8.41 -26.75
N ASP A 52 -19.91 8.24 -26.68
CA ASP A 52 -20.84 8.70 -27.70
C ASP A 52 -22.21 8.97 -27.05
N GLN A 53 -23.15 9.49 -27.82
CA GLN A 53 -24.51 9.77 -27.36
C GLN A 53 -25.57 9.06 -28.22
N GLN A 54 -26.54 8.43 -27.58
CA GLN A 54 -27.73 7.92 -28.29
C GLN A 54 -29.00 8.33 -27.54
N GLY A 55 -29.68 9.33 -28.04
CA GLY A 55 -30.84 9.91 -27.37
C GLY A 55 -30.45 10.47 -26.01
N LYS A 56 -31.05 9.93 -24.93
CA LYS A 56 -30.72 10.33 -23.56
C LYS A 56 -29.64 9.48 -22.89
N LYS A 57 -29.15 8.42 -23.57
CA LYS A 57 -28.17 7.51 -23.01
C LYS A 57 -26.76 7.86 -23.46
N VAL A 58 -25.83 7.83 -22.54
CA VAL A 58 -24.40 7.83 -22.83
C VAL A 58 -24.02 6.45 -23.35
N VAL A 59 -23.35 6.40 -24.49
CA VAL A 59 -22.84 5.15 -25.07
C VAL A 59 -21.38 5.01 -24.73
N VAL A 60 -21.01 3.89 -24.08
CA VAL A 60 -19.61 3.58 -23.77
C VAL A 60 -19.24 2.29 -24.50
N ARG A 61 -18.21 2.37 -25.35
CA ARG A 61 -17.67 1.24 -26.12
C ARG A 61 -16.24 0.94 -25.70
N GLY A 62 -15.85 -0.33 -25.80
CA GLY A 62 -14.47 -0.78 -25.61
C GLY A 62 -14.29 -2.22 -26.06
N ASN A 63 -13.06 -2.67 -26.17
CA ASN A 63 -12.77 -4.04 -26.60
C ASN A 63 -12.75 -5.05 -25.45
N THR A 64 -12.61 -4.58 -24.18
CA THR A 64 -12.72 -5.39 -22.96
C THR A 64 -13.69 -4.73 -21.98
N TRP A 65 -14.17 -5.48 -20.98
CA TRP A 65 -15.04 -4.92 -19.94
C TRP A 65 -14.29 -3.91 -19.06
N VAL A 66 -12.99 -4.13 -18.80
CA VAL A 66 -12.12 -3.18 -18.10
C VAL A 66 -12.03 -1.85 -18.88
N ASN A 67 -11.77 -1.90 -20.20
CA ASN A 67 -11.65 -0.67 -20.99
C ASN A 67 -12.99 0.10 -21.07
N ILE A 68 -14.13 -0.61 -21.10
CA ILE A 68 -15.44 0.01 -20.99
C ILE A 68 -15.64 0.67 -19.63
N ALA A 69 -15.23 -0.01 -18.51
CA ALA A 69 -15.29 0.58 -17.18
C ALA A 69 -14.40 1.83 -17.06
N SER A 70 -13.20 1.83 -17.67
CA SER A 70 -12.36 3.02 -17.77
C SER A 70 -13.06 4.17 -18.52
N GLY A 71 -13.76 3.86 -19.59
CA GLY A 71 -14.57 4.86 -20.31
C GLY A 71 -15.73 5.40 -19.46
N VAL A 72 -16.36 4.56 -18.63
CA VAL A 72 -17.37 5.01 -17.65
C VAL A 72 -16.75 5.96 -16.64
N ASN A 73 -15.58 5.62 -16.06
CA ASN A 73 -14.87 6.47 -15.10
C ASN A 73 -14.48 7.81 -15.74
N TRP A 74 -13.93 7.77 -16.94
CA TRP A 74 -13.60 8.97 -17.72
C TRP A 74 -14.81 9.88 -17.93
N TYR A 75 -15.95 9.31 -18.34
CA TYR A 75 -17.20 10.03 -18.50
C TYR A 75 -17.68 10.66 -17.19
N LEU A 76 -17.72 9.86 -16.11
CA LEU A 76 -18.17 10.35 -14.80
C LEU A 76 -17.31 11.53 -14.33
N LYS A 77 -16.00 11.44 -14.52
CA LYS A 77 -15.05 12.48 -14.13
C LYS A 77 -15.15 13.72 -15.00
N TYR A 78 -14.97 13.61 -16.30
CA TYR A 78 -14.81 14.76 -17.18
C TYR A 78 -16.10 15.35 -17.74
N TYR A 79 -17.21 14.64 -17.67
CA TYR A 79 -18.51 15.13 -18.12
C TYR A 79 -19.48 15.37 -16.97
N ALA A 80 -19.51 14.48 -16.00
CA ALA A 80 -20.48 14.55 -14.90
C ALA A 80 -19.93 15.22 -13.63
N GLY A 81 -18.64 15.54 -13.53
CA GLY A 81 -17.99 16.10 -12.35
C GLY A 81 -18.08 15.14 -11.13
N ILE A 82 -17.97 13.85 -11.38
CA ILE A 82 -18.06 12.80 -10.35
C ILE A 82 -16.75 12.01 -10.37
N HIS A 83 -15.97 12.19 -9.32
CA HIS A 83 -14.72 11.47 -9.13
C HIS A 83 -14.91 10.29 -8.17
N LEU A 84 -14.65 9.08 -8.66
CA LEU A 84 -14.66 7.85 -7.88
C LEU A 84 -13.23 7.51 -7.44
N SER A 85 -13.03 7.33 -6.15
CA SER A 85 -11.74 6.94 -5.59
C SER A 85 -11.92 6.06 -4.36
N TRP A 86 -10.84 5.60 -3.72
CA TRP A 86 -10.93 4.70 -2.56
C TRP A 86 -11.84 5.22 -1.42
N ASN A 87 -11.87 6.54 -1.18
CA ASN A 87 -12.75 7.12 -0.18
C ASN A 87 -14.21 7.26 -0.66
N GLN A 88 -14.46 7.19 -1.98
CA GLN A 88 -15.79 7.37 -2.56
C GLN A 88 -16.01 6.50 -3.80
N MET A 89 -16.57 5.30 -3.62
CA MET A 89 -16.96 4.40 -4.71
C MET A 89 -18.47 4.45 -5.02
N GLN A 90 -19.22 5.26 -4.29
CA GLN A 90 -20.65 5.48 -4.52
C GLN A 90 -20.90 6.97 -4.69
N ALA A 91 -21.68 7.33 -5.70
CA ALA A 91 -22.01 8.72 -5.98
C ALA A 91 -23.39 8.80 -6.64
N LYS A 92 -24.18 9.82 -6.25
CA LYS A 92 -25.49 10.05 -6.84
C LYS A 92 -25.33 10.67 -8.23
N LEU A 93 -25.79 9.96 -9.26
CA LEU A 93 -25.76 10.46 -10.63
C LEU A 93 -26.90 11.47 -10.87
N PRO A 94 -26.66 12.55 -11.66
CA PRO A 94 -27.72 13.46 -12.09
C PRO A 94 -28.88 12.74 -12.74
N ALA A 95 -30.09 13.26 -12.57
CA ALA A 95 -31.30 12.70 -13.19
C ALA A 95 -31.14 12.59 -14.72
N THR A 96 -30.56 13.61 -15.34
CA THR A 96 -30.14 13.64 -16.74
C THR A 96 -28.62 13.79 -16.78
N LEU A 97 -27.94 12.84 -17.41
CA LEU A 97 -26.51 12.90 -17.59
C LEU A 97 -26.11 13.98 -18.59
N PRO A 98 -24.99 14.70 -18.39
CA PRO A 98 -24.41 15.60 -19.39
C PRO A 98 -24.19 14.88 -20.73
N ALA A 99 -24.53 15.55 -21.83
CA ALA A 99 -24.44 14.93 -23.14
C ALA A 99 -23.00 14.90 -23.68
N VAL A 100 -22.63 13.79 -24.29
CA VAL A 100 -21.40 13.69 -25.09
C VAL A 100 -21.68 14.36 -26.44
N LYS A 101 -21.24 15.63 -26.60
CA LYS A 101 -21.54 16.45 -27.79
C LYS A 101 -20.80 15.97 -29.04
N THR A 102 -19.60 15.46 -28.86
CA THR A 102 -18.74 14.95 -29.92
C THR A 102 -18.22 13.60 -29.51
N LYS A 103 -18.30 12.64 -30.41
CA LYS A 103 -17.73 11.32 -30.19
C LYS A 103 -16.26 11.41 -29.83
N GLU A 104 -15.85 10.79 -28.75
CA GLU A 104 -14.50 10.81 -28.21
C GLU A 104 -13.96 9.39 -28.10
N ARG A 105 -12.71 9.17 -28.55
CA ARG A 105 -12.07 7.85 -28.51
C ARG A 105 -10.64 7.96 -27.98
N HIS A 106 -10.34 7.10 -27.02
CA HIS A 106 -9.00 6.94 -26.43
C HIS A 106 -8.48 5.55 -26.76
N GLU A 107 -7.26 5.49 -27.25
CA GLU A 107 -6.57 4.25 -27.61
C GLU A 107 -5.22 4.16 -26.90
N THR A 108 -4.75 2.95 -26.66
CA THR A 108 -3.44 2.70 -26.07
C THR A 108 -2.80 1.41 -26.56
N ASP A 109 -1.48 1.45 -26.75
CA ASP A 109 -0.63 0.28 -27.01
C ASP A 109 -0.10 -0.32 -25.69
N LEU A 110 -0.31 0.35 -24.55
CA LEU A 110 0.05 -0.13 -23.22
C LEU A 110 -1.04 -1.07 -22.69
N THR A 111 -1.01 -2.31 -23.17
CA THR A 111 -2.12 -3.27 -23.01
C THR A 111 -2.16 -3.97 -21.66
N LEU A 112 -1.08 -3.93 -20.87
CA LEU A 112 -1.01 -4.55 -19.55
C LEU A 112 -1.04 -3.48 -18.45
N ARG A 113 -1.99 -3.61 -17.53
CA ARG A 113 -2.14 -2.67 -16.41
C ARG A 113 -2.27 -3.49 -15.13
N TYR A 114 -1.14 -3.57 -14.43
CA TYR A 114 -0.93 -4.40 -13.26
C TYR A 114 -1.37 -3.69 -11.98
N ASP A 115 -1.75 -4.46 -10.95
CA ASP A 115 -2.02 -3.94 -9.62
C ASP A 115 -1.54 -4.89 -8.53
N PHE A 116 -1.06 -4.28 -7.46
CA PHE A 116 -0.60 -4.76 -6.16
C PHE A 116 0.87 -5.15 -6.08
N ASN A 117 1.42 -4.87 -4.91
CA ASN A 117 2.63 -5.45 -4.37
C ASN A 117 2.25 -6.63 -3.45
N TYR A 118 3.15 -7.55 -3.17
CA TYR A 118 2.92 -8.57 -2.11
C TYR A 118 2.57 -7.92 -0.77
N CYS A 119 3.32 -6.87 -0.39
CA CYS A 119 3.12 -6.15 0.87
C CYS A 119 1.73 -5.54 1.01
N THR A 120 1.06 -5.18 -0.09
CA THR A 120 -0.31 -4.66 -0.08
C THR A 120 -1.28 -5.65 0.56
N PHE A 121 -1.10 -6.95 0.32
CA PHE A 121 -1.93 -8.01 0.89
C PHE A 121 -1.83 -8.09 2.41
N SER A 122 -0.70 -7.70 2.98
CA SER A 122 -0.49 -7.68 4.43
C SER A 122 -0.75 -6.33 5.07
N TYR A 123 -0.33 -5.19 4.47
CA TYR A 123 -0.53 -3.86 5.06
C TYR A 123 -1.93 -3.28 4.87
N SER A 124 -2.69 -3.73 3.87
CA SER A 124 -4.06 -3.24 3.62
C SER A 124 -5.10 -4.37 3.61
N MET A 125 -4.79 -5.53 3.02
CA MET A 125 -5.79 -6.52 2.63
C MET A 125 -5.85 -7.75 3.53
N ALA A 126 -5.02 -7.85 4.59
CA ALA A 126 -4.86 -9.07 5.40
C ALA A 126 -6.19 -9.65 5.91
N PHE A 127 -7.17 -8.81 6.18
CA PHE A 127 -8.44 -9.21 6.78
C PHE A 127 -9.67 -8.87 5.91
N TRP A 128 -9.48 -8.45 4.65
CA TRP A 128 -10.60 -8.09 3.78
C TRP A 128 -11.55 -9.25 3.55
N ASP A 129 -12.83 -8.94 3.59
CA ASP A 129 -13.90 -9.85 3.20
C ASP A 129 -14.26 -9.70 1.71
N TRP A 130 -15.21 -10.50 1.24
CA TRP A 130 -15.67 -10.43 -0.15
C TRP A 130 -16.22 -9.04 -0.53
N LYS A 131 -16.94 -8.38 0.37
CA LYS A 131 -17.54 -7.07 0.08
C LYS A 131 -16.46 -6.00 -0.17
N ARG A 132 -15.37 -6.05 0.62
CA ARG A 132 -14.25 -5.12 0.43
C ARG A 132 -13.46 -5.46 -0.85
N TRP A 133 -13.25 -6.75 -1.14
CA TRP A 133 -12.62 -7.18 -2.38
C TRP A 133 -13.45 -6.84 -3.63
N GLU A 134 -14.78 -7.00 -3.61
CA GLU A 134 -15.66 -6.61 -4.73
C GLU A 134 -15.55 -5.12 -5.04
N ARG A 135 -15.49 -4.29 -3.98
CA ARG A 135 -15.28 -2.84 -4.13
C ARG A 135 -13.94 -2.52 -4.75
N GLU A 136 -12.87 -3.22 -4.36
CA GLU A 136 -11.53 -3.02 -4.92
C GLU A 136 -11.45 -3.46 -6.38
N ILE A 137 -12.05 -4.60 -6.72
CA ILE A 137 -12.11 -5.06 -8.12
C ILE A 137 -12.91 -4.06 -8.99
N ASP A 138 -13.94 -3.44 -8.47
CA ASP A 138 -14.65 -2.37 -9.17
C ASP A 138 -13.76 -1.11 -9.34
N TRP A 139 -12.98 -0.73 -8.31
CA TRP A 139 -12.01 0.34 -8.43
C TRP A 139 -10.96 0.02 -9.49
N MET A 140 -10.38 -1.17 -9.46
CA MET A 140 -9.42 -1.64 -10.47
C MET A 140 -10.01 -1.54 -11.89
N ALA A 141 -11.24 -2.02 -12.10
CA ALA A 141 -11.89 -1.96 -13.42
C ALA A 141 -12.07 -0.52 -13.91
N LEU A 142 -12.51 0.40 -13.04
CA LEU A 142 -12.68 1.82 -13.35
C LEU A 142 -11.35 2.51 -13.68
N HIS A 143 -10.25 2.09 -13.06
CA HIS A 143 -8.90 2.64 -13.27
C HIS A 143 -8.08 1.84 -14.31
N GLY A 144 -8.71 0.95 -15.04
CA GLY A 144 -8.12 0.28 -16.21
C GLY A 144 -7.26 -0.94 -15.89
N VAL A 145 -7.19 -1.39 -14.66
CA VAL A 145 -6.40 -2.58 -14.24
C VAL A 145 -6.97 -3.84 -14.87
N ASN A 146 -6.12 -4.58 -15.57
CA ASN A 146 -6.48 -5.84 -16.20
C ASN A 146 -5.55 -7.02 -15.87
N LEU A 147 -4.48 -6.77 -15.08
CA LEU A 147 -3.47 -7.76 -14.70
C LEU A 147 -3.20 -7.73 -13.18
N PRO A 148 -4.20 -7.98 -12.32
CA PRO A 148 -4.02 -7.89 -10.86
C PRO A 148 -3.28 -9.10 -10.30
N LEU A 149 -2.41 -8.87 -9.28
CA LEU A 149 -1.85 -9.93 -8.45
C LEU A 149 -2.97 -10.59 -7.62
N ALA A 150 -3.03 -11.91 -7.58
CA ALA A 150 -4.13 -12.67 -6.98
C ALA A 150 -3.58 -13.85 -6.14
N ILE A 151 -2.94 -13.53 -5.01
CA ILE A 151 -2.24 -14.48 -4.15
C ILE A 151 -3.04 -14.89 -2.90
N VAL A 152 -4.25 -14.37 -2.69
CA VAL A 152 -5.13 -14.80 -1.58
C VAL A 152 -5.28 -16.31 -1.60
N GLY A 153 -5.06 -16.96 -0.46
CA GLY A 153 -5.20 -18.42 -0.33
C GLY A 153 -3.99 -19.23 -0.84
N GLU A 154 -2.86 -18.60 -1.16
CA GLU A 154 -1.64 -19.34 -1.50
C GLU A 154 -1.23 -20.28 -0.37
N GLU A 155 -1.41 -19.89 0.88
CA GLU A 155 -1.13 -20.71 2.05
C GLU A 155 -1.95 -22.02 2.07
N CYS A 156 -3.11 -22.07 1.41
CA CYS A 156 -3.90 -23.30 1.23
C CYS A 156 -3.17 -24.29 0.31
N VAL A 157 -2.54 -23.79 -0.75
CA VAL A 157 -1.73 -24.58 -1.69
C VAL A 157 -0.55 -25.20 -0.95
N TRP A 158 0.17 -24.37 -0.19
CA TRP A 158 1.32 -24.81 0.61
C TRP A 158 0.95 -25.83 1.67
N ARG A 159 -0.12 -25.60 2.42
CA ARG A 159 -0.61 -26.56 3.41
C ARG A 159 -0.91 -27.92 2.77
N ASN A 160 -1.65 -27.94 1.66
CA ASN A 160 -2.00 -29.18 0.97
C ASN A 160 -0.76 -29.91 0.43
N MET A 161 0.20 -29.18 -0.11
CA MET A 161 1.47 -29.71 -0.60
C MET A 161 2.30 -30.32 0.54
N LEU A 162 2.46 -29.58 1.66
CA LEU A 162 3.27 -30.02 2.79
C LEU A 162 2.70 -31.24 3.48
N LEU A 163 1.37 -31.35 3.61
CA LEU A 163 0.71 -32.58 4.11
C LEU A 163 1.06 -33.79 3.25
N LYS A 164 1.11 -33.63 1.92
CA LYS A 164 1.51 -34.73 1.00
C LYS A 164 3.00 -35.08 1.08
N LEU A 165 3.83 -34.11 1.48
CA LEU A 165 5.26 -34.34 1.75
C LEU A 165 5.52 -34.92 3.13
N GLY A 166 4.47 -35.17 3.94
CA GLY A 166 4.57 -35.80 5.26
C GLY A 166 4.80 -34.83 6.43
N TYR A 167 4.56 -33.53 6.24
CA TYR A 167 4.51 -32.60 7.36
C TYR A 167 3.18 -32.72 8.12
N SER A 168 3.24 -32.59 9.43
CA SER A 168 2.05 -32.48 10.28
C SER A 168 1.51 -31.06 10.29
N GLU A 169 0.26 -30.88 10.73
CA GLU A 169 -0.34 -29.54 10.92
C GLU A 169 0.47 -28.66 11.88
N GLU A 170 1.08 -29.24 12.93
CA GLU A 170 1.94 -28.53 13.86
C GLU A 170 3.20 -27.99 13.18
N GLU A 171 3.86 -28.81 12.35
CA GLU A 171 5.05 -28.41 11.60
C GLU A 171 4.71 -27.34 10.55
N ILE A 172 3.58 -27.49 9.86
CA ILE A 172 3.06 -26.48 8.91
C ILE A 172 2.82 -25.15 9.62
N GLY A 173 2.26 -25.19 10.83
CA GLY A 173 2.04 -23.97 11.63
C GLY A 173 3.33 -23.27 12.09
N LYS A 174 4.47 -23.96 12.07
CA LYS A 174 5.80 -23.36 12.32
C LYS A 174 6.43 -22.75 11.06
N PHE A 175 5.89 -23.05 9.89
CA PHE A 175 6.38 -22.58 8.61
C PHE A 175 5.53 -21.43 8.03
N ILE A 176 4.20 -21.60 7.96
CA ILE A 176 3.32 -20.58 7.41
C ILE A 176 3.11 -19.45 8.42
N ALA A 177 3.30 -18.21 7.98
CA ALA A 177 3.12 -17.03 8.83
C ALA A 177 1.66 -16.74 9.15
N GLY A 178 1.43 -15.88 10.14
CA GLY A 178 0.10 -15.39 10.50
C GLY A 178 -0.48 -14.39 9.48
N PRO A 179 -1.78 -14.05 9.60
CA PRO A 179 -2.53 -13.33 8.57
C PRO A 179 -1.89 -12.02 8.12
N ALA A 180 -1.39 -11.23 9.04
CA ALA A 180 -0.80 -9.93 8.72
C ALA A 180 0.65 -10.01 8.23
N PHE A 181 1.24 -11.20 8.13
CA PHE A 181 2.65 -11.42 7.79
C PHE A 181 2.86 -12.35 6.60
N LEU A 182 1.78 -12.77 5.93
CA LEU A 182 1.84 -13.68 4.78
C LEU A 182 2.71 -13.13 3.63
N ALA A 183 2.64 -11.83 3.33
CA ALA A 183 3.42 -11.23 2.25
C ALA A 183 4.94 -11.50 2.37
N TRP A 184 5.50 -11.38 3.57
CA TRP A 184 6.93 -11.61 3.80
C TRP A 184 7.28 -13.09 3.84
N TRP A 185 6.32 -13.94 4.23
CA TRP A 185 6.47 -15.38 4.08
C TRP A 185 6.48 -15.79 2.59
N GLU A 186 5.54 -15.27 1.79
CA GLU A 186 5.44 -15.52 0.34
C GLU A 186 6.70 -15.05 -0.40
N MET A 187 7.33 -13.94 0.04
CA MET A 187 8.60 -13.44 -0.48
C MET A 187 9.85 -14.14 0.09
N ASN A 188 9.70 -15.22 0.85
CA ASN A 188 10.81 -15.98 1.45
C ASN A 188 11.63 -15.19 2.49
N ASN A 189 11.02 -14.20 3.18
CA ASN A 189 11.70 -13.36 4.17
C ASN A 189 11.61 -13.94 5.59
N LEU A 190 10.50 -14.57 5.96
CA LEU A 190 10.29 -15.14 7.30
C LEU A 190 9.42 -16.40 7.27
N GLU A 191 9.50 -17.23 8.31
CA GLU A 191 8.57 -18.35 8.54
C GLU A 191 7.95 -18.31 9.93
N GLY A 192 6.73 -18.81 10.05
CA GLY A 192 6.02 -19.11 11.31
C GLY A 192 5.58 -17.93 12.17
N TRP A 193 6.07 -16.70 11.92
CA TRP A 193 5.73 -15.55 12.74
C TRP A 193 4.25 -15.18 12.61
N GLY A 194 3.60 -14.92 13.75
CA GLY A 194 2.19 -14.53 13.77
C GLY A 194 1.19 -15.69 13.69
N GLY A 195 1.65 -16.93 13.42
CA GLY A 195 0.84 -18.14 13.37
C GLY A 195 0.66 -18.84 14.72
N PRO A 196 0.16 -20.08 14.69
CA PRO A 196 -0.29 -20.87 13.55
C PRO A 196 -1.68 -20.46 13.02
N LEU A 197 -1.91 -20.66 11.72
CA LEU A 197 -3.20 -20.44 11.09
C LEU A 197 -4.17 -21.60 11.42
N PRO A 198 -5.41 -21.32 11.86
CA PRO A 198 -6.42 -22.37 12.09
C PRO A 198 -7.03 -22.86 10.77
N LEU A 199 -7.63 -24.04 10.78
CA LEU A 199 -8.27 -24.64 9.59
C LEU A 199 -9.38 -23.74 9.00
N SER A 200 -10.12 -23.02 9.84
CA SER A 200 -11.13 -22.05 9.42
C SER A 200 -10.57 -20.92 8.55
N TRP A 201 -9.32 -20.49 8.80
CA TRP A 201 -8.62 -19.52 7.97
C TRP A 201 -8.45 -20.05 6.55
N TYR A 202 -7.85 -21.22 6.38
CA TYR A 202 -7.64 -21.83 5.05
C TYR A 202 -8.94 -21.99 4.28
N GLN A 203 -10.00 -22.47 4.94
CA GLN A 203 -11.32 -22.63 4.31
C GLN A 203 -11.92 -21.30 3.85
N ARG A 204 -11.76 -20.23 4.64
CA ARG A 204 -12.22 -18.90 4.29
C ARG A 204 -11.45 -18.34 3.11
N GLN A 205 -10.11 -18.43 3.11
CA GLN A 205 -9.28 -17.88 2.05
C GLN A 205 -9.44 -18.63 0.73
N GLU A 206 -9.59 -19.94 0.74
CA GLU A 206 -9.91 -20.71 -0.45
C GLU A 206 -11.23 -20.24 -1.09
N LYS A 207 -12.26 -20.05 -0.26
CA LYS A 207 -13.57 -19.55 -0.73
C LYS A 207 -13.45 -18.13 -1.29
N LEU A 208 -12.75 -17.24 -0.60
CA LEU A 208 -12.56 -15.85 -0.98
C LEU A 208 -11.82 -15.75 -2.33
N GLN A 209 -10.71 -16.47 -2.49
CA GLN A 209 -9.94 -16.48 -3.74
C GLN A 209 -10.78 -16.93 -4.93
N LYS A 210 -11.63 -17.95 -4.76
CA LYS A 210 -12.54 -18.41 -5.82
C LYS A 210 -13.53 -17.31 -6.24
N GLN A 211 -14.01 -16.49 -5.30
CA GLN A 211 -14.88 -15.35 -5.59
C GLN A 211 -14.13 -14.24 -6.34
N ILE A 212 -12.92 -13.92 -5.88
CA ILE A 212 -12.02 -12.93 -6.51
C ILE A 212 -11.75 -13.31 -7.97
N LEU A 213 -11.28 -14.53 -8.21
CA LEU A 213 -10.95 -15.01 -9.56
C LEU A 213 -12.18 -15.06 -10.48
N ALA A 214 -13.34 -15.44 -9.95
CA ALA A 214 -14.58 -15.45 -10.71
C ALA A 214 -14.99 -14.03 -11.15
N ARG A 215 -14.87 -13.02 -10.26
CA ARG A 215 -15.19 -11.63 -10.59
C ARG A 215 -14.18 -11.02 -11.56
N MET A 216 -12.88 -11.26 -11.36
CA MET A 216 -11.83 -10.83 -12.28
C MET A 216 -12.07 -11.38 -13.70
N LYS A 217 -12.41 -12.64 -13.80
CA LYS A 217 -12.75 -13.28 -15.09
C LYS A 217 -13.97 -12.66 -15.76
N GLN A 218 -15.00 -12.30 -15.00
CA GLN A 218 -16.19 -11.61 -15.55
C GLN A 218 -15.83 -10.27 -16.20
N LEU A 219 -14.82 -9.59 -15.68
CA LEU A 219 -14.36 -8.27 -16.14
C LEU A 219 -13.26 -8.35 -17.22
N ASP A 220 -12.93 -9.54 -17.75
CA ASP A 220 -11.80 -9.78 -18.66
C ASP A 220 -10.42 -9.47 -18.03
N MET A 221 -10.28 -9.53 -16.72
CA MET A 221 -8.97 -9.42 -16.07
C MET A 221 -8.19 -10.73 -16.16
N HIS A 222 -6.87 -10.63 -16.23
CA HIS A 222 -5.92 -11.74 -16.25
C HIS A 222 -5.21 -11.82 -14.89
N PRO A 223 -5.72 -12.61 -13.91
CA PRO A 223 -5.09 -12.68 -12.60
C PRO A 223 -3.69 -13.27 -12.70
N VAL A 224 -2.76 -12.68 -11.97
CA VAL A 224 -1.40 -13.21 -11.77
C VAL A 224 -1.43 -14.10 -10.53
N LEU A 225 -1.32 -15.43 -10.71
CA LEU A 225 -1.30 -16.39 -9.61
C LEU A 225 0.13 -16.57 -9.07
N PRO A 226 0.29 -17.04 -7.81
CA PRO A 226 1.62 -17.35 -7.29
C PRO A 226 2.23 -18.53 -8.03
N GLY A 227 3.56 -18.51 -8.20
CA GLY A 227 4.34 -19.59 -8.79
C GLY A 227 5.36 -20.16 -7.81
N TYR A 228 5.89 -21.34 -8.11
CA TYR A 228 6.87 -22.01 -7.27
C TYR A 228 8.30 -21.61 -7.64
N CYS A 229 9.02 -21.00 -6.71
CA CYS A 229 10.39 -20.53 -6.90
C CYS A 229 11.45 -21.26 -6.06
N GLY A 230 11.11 -22.40 -5.46
CA GLY A 230 12.07 -23.20 -4.67
C GLY A 230 11.99 -22.99 -3.15
N MET A 231 11.09 -22.17 -2.64
CA MET A 231 10.88 -22.04 -1.20
C MET A 231 10.50 -23.40 -0.58
N VAL A 232 11.08 -23.73 0.58
CA VAL A 232 10.73 -24.89 1.38
C VAL A 232 10.93 -24.54 2.86
N PRO A 233 10.29 -25.29 3.81
CA PRO A 233 10.54 -25.08 5.23
C PRO A 233 12.03 -25.14 5.56
N HIS A 234 12.49 -24.34 6.49
CA HIS A 234 13.88 -24.31 6.94
C HIS A 234 14.43 -25.69 7.30
N ASP A 235 13.60 -26.56 7.88
CA ASP A 235 13.97 -27.92 8.28
C ASP A 235 13.92 -28.97 7.15
N ALA A 236 13.61 -28.57 5.92
CA ALA A 236 13.40 -29.51 4.80
C ALA A 236 14.62 -30.40 4.49
N LYS A 237 15.84 -29.94 4.76
CA LYS A 237 17.03 -30.76 4.68
C LYS A 237 16.98 -31.94 5.66
N ALA A 238 16.65 -31.69 6.90
CA ALA A 238 16.59 -32.70 7.95
C ALA A 238 15.40 -33.64 7.75
N LYS A 239 14.24 -33.10 7.40
CA LYS A 239 12.98 -33.87 7.30
C LYS A 239 12.86 -34.67 6.01
N LEU A 240 13.22 -34.06 4.88
CA LEU A 240 13.00 -34.64 3.55
C LEU A 240 14.31 -35.07 2.85
N GLY A 241 15.47 -34.76 3.42
CA GLY A 241 16.76 -35.04 2.79
C GLY A 241 17.04 -34.20 1.53
N LEU A 242 16.45 -33.03 1.42
CA LEU A 242 16.60 -32.14 0.27
C LEU A 242 17.94 -31.40 0.30
N ASN A 243 18.48 -31.11 -0.88
CA ASN A 243 19.62 -30.21 -1.02
C ASN A 243 19.13 -28.77 -1.08
N VAL A 244 19.28 -28.05 0.03
CA VAL A 244 18.78 -26.69 0.21
C VAL A 244 19.92 -25.74 0.57
N ALA A 245 19.78 -24.47 0.15
CA ALA A 245 20.56 -23.37 0.65
C ALA A 245 19.82 -22.72 1.84
N ASP A 246 20.57 -22.47 2.92
CA ASP A 246 20.06 -21.70 4.07
C ASP A 246 20.07 -20.21 3.70
N ALA A 247 18.91 -19.58 3.75
CA ALA A 247 18.75 -18.15 3.46
C ALA A 247 19.10 -17.23 4.65
N GLY A 248 19.44 -17.79 5.82
CA GLY A 248 19.82 -17.05 7.02
C GLY A 248 18.65 -16.36 7.70
N LEU A 249 18.92 -15.17 8.24
CA LEU A 249 17.93 -14.35 8.96
C LEU A 249 17.55 -13.10 8.16
N TRP A 250 16.29 -12.68 8.30
CA TRP A 250 15.80 -11.39 7.82
C TRP A 250 15.20 -10.60 8.99
N ASN A 251 15.77 -9.44 9.32
CA ASN A 251 15.36 -8.63 10.47
C ASN A 251 15.18 -9.42 11.79
N GLY A 252 15.98 -10.46 11.99
CA GLY A 252 15.94 -11.34 13.16
C GLY A 252 14.96 -12.51 13.08
N PHE A 253 14.23 -12.65 11.98
CA PHE A 253 13.35 -13.79 11.71
C PHE A 253 14.09 -14.86 10.92
N GLN A 254 13.80 -16.14 11.21
CA GLN A 254 14.26 -17.26 10.39
C GLN A 254 13.60 -17.19 9.01
N ARG A 255 14.43 -17.25 7.96
CA ARG A 255 13.93 -17.38 6.58
C ARG A 255 13.62 -18.84 6.24
N PRO A 256 12.64 -19.12 5.37
CA PRO A 256 12.55 -20.41 4.67
C PRO A 256 13.86 -20.75 3.95
N ALA A 257 14.11 -22.03 3.73
CA ALA A 257 15.23 -22.46 2.93
C ALA A 257 14.89 -22.43 1.42
N ASN A 258 15.93 -22.39 0.58
CA ASN A 258 15.80 -22.46 -0.87
C ASN A 258 16.20 -23.85 -1.36
N LEU A 259 15.25 -24.60 -1.93
CA LEU A 259 15.52 -25.85 -2.62
C LEU A 259 16.36 -25.58 -3.86
N LEU A 260 17.56 -26.17 -3.91
CA LEU A 260 18.44 -25.95 -5.04
C LEU A 260 17.88 -26.63 -6.32
N PRO A 261 17.97 -25.98 -7.48
CA PRO A 261 17.49 -26.52 -8.75
C PRO A 261 18.29 -27.77 -9.22
N THR A 262 19.47 -28.00 -8.63
CA THR A 262 20.28 -29.20 -8.82
C THR A 262 19.79 -30.40 -8.03
N ASP A 263 18.87 -30.23 -7.08
CA ASP A 263 18.21 -31.35 -6.40
C ASP A 263 17.29 -32.07 -7.39
N SER A 264 17.41 -33.37 -7.47
CA SER A 264 16.62 -34.21 -8.38
C SER A 264 15.10 -34.12 -8.08
N ARG A 265 14.71 -33.75 -6.89
CA ARG A 265 13.32 -33.60 -6.45
C ARG A 265 12.71 -32.21 -6.70
N PHE A 266 13.49 -31.24 -7.18
CA PHE A 266 12.97 -29.89 -7.49
C PHE A 266 11.74 -29.96 -8.40
N SER A 267 11.87 -30.71 -9.49
CA SER A 267 10.78 -30.88 -10.48
C SER A 267 9.54 -31.58 -9.88
N GLU A 268 9.74 -32.55 -8.99
CA GLU A 268 8.66 -33.28 -8.30
C GLU A 268 7.89 -32.33 -7.37
N ILE A 269 8.60 -31.57 -6.53
CA ILE A 269 8.00 -30.65 -5.55
C ILE A 269 7.30 -29.50 -6.26
N ALA A 270 7.93 -28.91 -7.28
CA ALA A 270 7.28 -27.89 -8.10
C ALA A 270 6.00 -28.41 -8.78
N THR A 271 6.03 -29.65 -9.30
CA THR A 271 4.85 -30.28 -9.90
C THR A 271 3.75 -30.48 -8.87
N LEU A 272 4.09 -30.87 -7.66
CA LEU A 272 3.11 -31.03 -6.57
C LEU A 272 2.46 -29.70 -6.19
N TYR A 273 3.26 -28.63 -6.07
CA TYR A 273 2.76 -27.27 -5.84
C TYR A 273 1.75 -26.85 -6.91
N TYR A 274 2.14 -26.90 -8.18
CA TYR A 274 1.26 -26.49 -9.28
C TYR A 274 0.02 -27.38 -9.44
N ASN A 275 0.09 -28.65 -9.07
CA ASN A 275 -1.08 -29.53 -9.05
C ASN A 275 -2.09 -29.08 -7.99
N GLU A 276 -1.62 -28.71 -6.78
CA GLU A 276 -2.51 -28.20 -5.73
C GLU A 276 -3.07 -26.83 -6.11
N LEU A 277 -2.23 -25.94 -6.63
CA LEU A 277 -2.67 -24.62 -7.12
C LEU A 277 -3.76 -24.76 -8.20
N THR A 278 -3.51 -25.60 -9.21
CA THR A 278 -4.47 -25.84 -10.31
C THR A 278 -5.78 -26.45 -9.81
N LYS A 279 -5.68 -27.37 -8.85
CA LYS A 279 -6.86 -28.01 -8.24
C LYS A 279 -7.74 -26.99 -7.48
N LEU A 280 -7.12 -26.06 -6.75
CA LEU A 280 -7.84 -25.06 -5.95
C LEU A 280 -8.36 -23.90 -6.80
N PHE A 281 -7.52 -23.35 -7.68
CA PHE A 281 -7.73 -22.04 -8.31
C PHE A 281 -7.68 -22.04 -9.84
N GLY A 282 -7.35 -23.17 -10.45
CA GLY A 282 -7.25 -23.26 -11.90
C GLY A 282 -5.86 -22.91 -12.41
N LYS A 283 -5.76 -22.73 -13.76
CA LYS A 283 -4.53 -22.30 -14.44
C LYS A 283 -4.62 -20.83 -14.77
N ALA A 284 -3.48 -20.14 -14.76
CA ALA A 284 -3.34 -18.76 -15.19
C ALA A 284 -2.41 -18.65 -16.40
N ASP A 285 -2.44 -17.51 -17.08
CA ASP A 285 -1.48 -17.14 -18.11
C ASP A 285 -0.26 -16.42 -17.52
N TYR A 286 -0.36 -15.95 -16.28
CA TYR A 286 0.70 -15.22 -15.57
C TYR A 286 0.92 -15.81 -14.17
N TYR A 287 2.19 -16.00 -13.80
CA TYR A 287 2.58 -16.46 -12.46
C TYR A 287 3.67 -15.56 -11.88
N SER A 288 3.47 -15.09 -10.67
CA SER A 288 4.44 -14.25 -9.95
C SER A 288 5.42 -15.10 -9.16
N MET A 289 6.71 -14.84 -9.33
CA MET A 289 7.79 -15.51 -8.60
C MET A 289 8.94 -14.53 -8.42
N ASP A 290 9.39 -14.38 -7.16
CA ASP A 290 10.50 -13.51 -6.78
C ASP A 290 11.56 -14.29 -6.01
N PRO A 291 12.29 -15.22 -6.69
CA PRO A 291 13.27 -16.06 -6.04
C PRO A 291 14.42 -15.25 -5.49
N PHE A 292 14.96 -15.70 -4.36
CA PHE A 292 16.12 -15.06 -3.71
C PHE A 292 15.89 -13.58 -3.37
N HIS A 293 14.64 -13.22 -3.04
CA HIS A 293 14.23 -11.86 -2.75
C HIS A 293 15.05 -11.28 -1.59
N GLU A 294 15.57 -10.05 -1.78
CA GLU A 294 16.40 -9.35 -0.77
C GLU A 294 17.49 -10.21 -0.13
N SER A 295 18.10 -11.10 -0.90
CA SER A 295 19.22 -11.92 -0.46
C SER A 295 20.50 -11.53 -1.19
N ASN A 296 21.64 -11.67 -0.48
CA ASN A 296 22.95 -11.53 -1.12
C ASN A 296 23.18 -12.67 -2.14
N ASP A 297 24.08 -12.43 -3.08
CA ASP A 297 24.52 -13.49 -4.00
C ASP A 297 25.20 -14.62 -3.22
N ASP A 298 24.74 -15.85 -3.46
CA ASP A 298 25.38 -17.07 -2.96
C ASP A 298 26.18 -17.72 -4.09
N PRO A 299 27.52 -17.84 -3.95
CA PRO A 299 28.36 -18.44 -4.99
C PRO A 299 28.09 -19.93 -5.21
N ASN A 300 27.36 -20.58 -4.32
CA ASN A 300 26.96 -21.99 -4.46
C ASN A 300 25.69 -22.18 -5.31
N ILE A 301 24.99 -21.09 -5.64
CA ILE A 301 23.77 -21.12 -6.45
C ILE A 301 24.11 -20.83 -7.91
N ASP A 302 23.81 -21.78 -8.80
CA ASP A 302 23.80 -21.56 -10.22
C ASP A 302 22.48 -20.89 -10.64
N TYR A 303 22.47 -19.56 -10.68
CA TYR A 303 21.27 -18.78 -10.97
C TYR A 303 20.67 -19.04 -12.35
N ALA A 304 21.50 -19.38 -13.35
CA ALA A 304 20.99 -19.74 -14.67
C ALA A 304 20.19 -21.04 -14.64
N LYS A 305 20.73 -22.08 -14.00
CA LYS A 305 19.99 -23.33 -13.79
C LYS A 305 18.76 -23.15 -12.91
N ALA A 306 18.82 -22.26 -11.92
CA ALA A 306 17.68 -21.94 -11.08
C ALA A 306 16.54 -21.33 -11.90
N GLY A 307 16.82 -20.33 -12.70
CA GLY A 307 15.85 -19.70 -13.60
C GLY A 307 15.23 -20.71 -14.58
N ASP A 308 16.07 -21.55 -15.21
CA ASP A 308 15.61 -22.60 -16.12
C ASP A 308 14.67 -23.60 -15.43
N ALA A 309 15.03 -24.10 -14.26
CA ALA A 309 14.22 -25.07 -13.53
C ALA A 309 12.84 -24.51 -13.15
N MET A 310 12.79 -23.25 -12.67
CA MET A 310 11.54 -22.54 -12.33
C MET A 310 10.68 -22.33 -13.58
N MET A 311 11.28 -21.82 -14.67
CA MET A 311 10.60 -21.62 -15.94
C MET A 311 10.02 -22.93 -16.49
N GLN A 312 10.79 -24.00 -16.51
CA GLN A 312 10.33 -25.31 -16.98
C GLN A 312 9.20 -25.87 -16.11
N ALA A 313 9.27 -25.66 -14.78
CA ALA A 313 8.21 -26.10 -13.89
C ALA A 313 6.88 -25.37 -14.20
N MET A 314 6.91 -24.06 -14.38
CA MET A 314 5.75 -23.25 -14.76
C MET A 314 5.22 -23.64 -16.16
N LYS A 315 6.09 -23.78 -17.15
CA LYS A 315 5.71 -24.13 -18.53
C LYS A 315 5.10 -25.52 -18.67
N ARG A 316 5.39 -26.46 -17.76
CA ARG A 316 4.70 -27.77 -17.74
C ARG A 316 3.22 -27.62 -17.38
N VAL A 317 2.85 -26.64 -16.59
CA VAL A 317 1.44 -26.38 -16.22
C VAL A 317 0.69 -25.67 -17.35
N ASN A 318 1.29 -24.62 -17.88
CA ASN A 318 0.78 -23.87 -19.01
C ASN A 318 1.95 -23.44 -19.92
N PRO A 319 2.13 -24.06 -21.10
CA PRO A 319 3.23 -23.73 -22.02
C PRO A 319 3.26 -22.27 -22.49
N LYS A 320 2.13 -21.55 -22.36
CA LYS A 320 2.01 -20.13 -22.73
C LYS A 320 2.20 -19.19 -21.55
N ALA A 321 2.31 -19.71 -20.32
CA ALA A 321 2.41 -18.87 -19.13
C ALA A 321 3.64 -17.95 -19.17
N VAL A 322 3.49 -16.78 -18.62
CA VAL A 322 4.52 -15.75 -18.48
C VAL A 322 4.90 -15.65 -17.00
N TRP A 323 6.19 -15.63 -16.73
CA TRP A 323 6.71 -15.36 -15.41
C TRP A 323 6.72 -13.84 -15.15
N VAL A 324 5.99 -13.38 -14.12
CA VAL A 324 6.01 -12.00 -13.66
C VAL A 324 7.01 -11.89 -12.50
N ILE A 325 7.97 -10.99 -12.60
CA ILE A 325 9.01 -10.78 -11.58
C ILE A 325 9.12 -9.31 -11.20
N GLN A 326 9.32 -9.05 -9.91
CA GLN A 326 9.55 -7.70 -9.41
C GLN A 326 10.98 -7.24 -9.73
N GLY A 327 11.12 -6.06 -10.32
CA GLY A 327 12.37 -5.33 -10.46
C GLY A 327 12.70 -4.61 -9.15
N TRP A 328 13.35 -5.31 -8.23
CA TRP A 328 13.70 -4.81 -6.91
C TRP A 328 15.05 -5.37 -6.45
N THR A 329 15.91 -4.50 -5.91
CA THR A 329 17.29 -4.82 -5.50
C THR A 329 18.07 -5.55 -6.61
N GLU A 330 18.42 -6.82 -6.39
CA GLU A 330 19.18 -7.64 -7.35
C GLU A 330 18.28 -8.36 -8.37
N ASN A 331 16.96 -8.36 -8.16
CA ASN A 331 16.02 -9.01 -9.08
C ASN A 331 15.60 -8.09 -10.24
N PRO A 332 15.37 -8.63 -11.44
CA PRO A 332 15.75 -9.98 -11.85
C PRO A 332 17.27 -10.09 -12.02
N ARG A 333 17.90 -11.13 -11.46
CA ARG A 333 19.34 -11.36 -11.61
C ARG A 333 19.68 -11.65 -13.07
N PRO A 334 20.67 -10.95 -13.67
CA PRO A 334 21.01 -11.15 -15.09
C PRO A 334 21.28 -12.59 -15.48
N ALA A 335 22.04 -13.32 -14.65
CA ALA A 335 22.38 -14.73 -14.91
C ALA A 335 21.14 -15.64 -14.93
N MET A 336 20.11 -15.32 -14.12
CA MET A 336 18.89 -16.12 -14.02
C MET A 336 18.02 -16.01 -15.27
N VAL A 337 18.04 -14.86 -15.94
CA VAL A 337 17.23 -14.63 -17.15
C VAL A 337 18.01 -14.79 -18.44
N ASP A 338 19.33 -15.07 -18.36
CA ASP A 338 20.14 -15.41 -19.52
C ASP A 338 19.61 -16.68 -20.19
N GLY A 339 19.34 -16.58 -21.47
CA GLY A 339 18.82 -17.72 -22.26
C GLY A 339 17.29 -17.88 -22.22
N MET A 340 16.57 -17.14 -21.40
CA MET A 340 15.10 -17.14 -21.45
C MET A 340 14.59 -16.55 -22.76
N LYS A 341 13.54 -17.16 -23.29
CA LYS A 341 12.89 -16.68 -24.52
C LYS A 341 12.20 -15.34 -24.25
N THR A 342 12.40 -14.38 -25.15
CA THR A 342 11.70 -13.09 -25.11
C THR A 342 10.19 -13.30 -25.04
N GLY A 343 9.52 -12.64 -24.08
CA GLY A 343 8.09 -12.77 -23.83
C GLY A 343 7.70 -13.86 -22.83
N ASP A 344 8.63 -14.71 -22.37
CA ASP A 344 8.35 -15.66 -21.29
C ASP A 344 8.50 -15.02 -19.89
N LEU A 345 9.10 -13.83 -19.81
CA LEU A 345 9.28 -13.03 -18.61
C LEU A 345 8.63 -11.65 -18.80
N LEU A 346 7.95 -11.14 -17.77
CA LEU A 346 7.44 -9.78 -17.64
C LEU A 346 8.05 -9.16 -16.38
N VAL A 347 8.79 -8.07 -16.53
CA VAL A 347 9.42 -7.38 -15.40
C VAL A 347 8.55 -6.23 -14.92
N LEU A 348 8.26 -6.18 -13.61
CA LEU A 348 7.65 -5.03 -12.96
C LEU A 348 8.78 -4.10 -12.49
N ASP A 349 8.99 -2.98 -13.16
CA ASP A 349 9.96 -1.96 -12.70
C ASP A 349 9.31 -1.16 -11.57
N LEU A 350 9.42 -1.68 -10.33
CA LEU A 350 8.55 -1.33 -9.20
C LEU A 350 8.53 0.14 -8.84
N PHE A 351 9.66 0.84 -8.98
CA PHE A 351 9.84 2.21 -8.49
C PHE A 351 10.21 3.17 -9.63
N SER A 352 9.52 3.02 -10.77
CA SER A 352 9.84 3.75 -12.00
C SER A 352 9.65 5.26 -11.88
N GLU A 353 8.77 5.74 -11.00
CA GLU A 353 8.56 7.16 -10.74
C GLU A 353 9.74 7.82 -10.01
N CYS A 354 10.60 7.04 -9.35
CA CYS A 354 11.73 7.55 -8.57
C CYS A 354 13.08 7.00 -9.03
N ARG A 355 13.15 5.69 -9.16
CA ARG A 355 14.41 4.95 -9.43
C ARG A 355 14.15 3.92 -10.51
N PRO A 356 13.85 4.32 -11.75
CA PRO A 356 13.61 3.36 -12.80
C PRO A 356 14.82 2.46 -12.97
N MET A 357 14.63 1.17 -12.85
CA MET A 357 15.69 0.21 -13.13
C MET A 357 16.00 0.17 -14.63
N PHE A 358 15.00 0.35 -15.47
CA PHE A 358 15.19 0.65 -16.88
C PHE A 358 15.92 1.99 -17.03
N GLY A 359 17.09 1.99 -17.64
CA GLY A 359 17.92 3.19 -17.81
C GLY A 359 19.03 3.40 -16.77
N ILE A 360 19.15 2.54 -15.73
CA ILE A 360 20.29 2.56 -14.80
C ILE A 360 21.36 1.58 -15.29
N PRO A 361 22.64 1.99 -15.49
CA PRO A 361 23.63 1.13 -16.14
C PRO A 361 24.18 -0.02 -15.30
N SER A 362 23.95 -0.02 -13.96
CA SER A 362 24.75 -0.83 -13.03
C SER A 362 24.39 -2.32 -12.98
N ILE A 363 23.14 -2.71 -13.16
CA ILE A 363 22.71 -4.12 -13.05
C ILE A 363 22.37 -4.70 -14.42
N TRP A 364 21.66 -3.93 -15.22
CA TRP A 364 21.28 -4.28 -16.58
C TRP A 364 21.98 -3.34 -17.57
N LYS A 365 22.37 -3.82 -18.73
CA LYS A 365 22.69 -2.95 -19.88
C LYS A 365 21.38 -2.37 -20.40
N ARG A 366 20.97 -1.24 -19.87
CA ARG A 366 19.64 -0.65 -19.98
C ARG A 366 19.27 -0.17 -21.37
N ASP A 367 20.25 0.15 -22.17
CA ASP A 367 20.12 0.37 -23.60
C ASP A 367 19.51 -0.84 -24.34
N GLU A 368 19.60 -2.06 -23.80
CA GLU A 368 18.96 -3.26 -24.31
C GLU A 368 17.57 -3.54 -23.72
N GLY A 369 17.09 -2.79 -22.71
CA GLY A 369 15.80 -2.94 -22.07
C GLY A 369 15.52 -4.33 -21.53
N TYR A 370 15.92 -4.67 -20.32
CA TYR A 370 15.73 -5.99 -19.69
C TYR A 370 16.03 -7.18 -20.62
N LYS A 371 17.09 -7.11 -21.44
CA LYS A 371 17.46 -8.14 -22.44
C LYS A 371 16.32 -8.46 -23.41
N GLN A 372 15.59 -7.48 -23.88
CA GLN A 372 14.44 -7.57 -24.77
C GLN A 372 13.17 -8.16 -24.14
N HIS A 373 13.16 -8.45 -22.85
CA HIS A 373 11.93 -8.84 -22.17
C HIS A 373 10.97 -7.65 -22.02
N PRO A 374 9.64 -7.88 -22.11
CA PRO A 374 8.66 -6.87 -21.80
C PRO A 374 8.71 -6.46 -20.33
N TRP A 375 8.35 -5.22 -20.07
CA TRP A 375 8.31 -4.67 -18.72
C TRP A 375 7.15 -3.70 -18.55
N LEU A 376 6.81 -3.42 -17.29
CA LEU A 376 5.80 -2.44 -16.91
C LEU A 376 6.45 -1.29 -16.13
N PHE A 377 6.02 -0.07 -16.46
CA PHE A 377 6.34 1.14 -15.72
C PHE A 377 5.45 1.19 -14.47
N CYS A 378 6.02 1.09 -13.26
CA CYS A 378 5.25 0.96 -12.03
C CYS A 378 5.39 2.17 -11.12
N LEU A 379 4.30 2.48 -10.41
CA LEU A 379 4.21 3.48 -9.34
C LEU A 379 4.18 2.76 -7.99
N LEU A 380 5.26 2.91 -7.20
CA LEU A 380 5.34 2.35 -5.85
C LEU A 380 4.74 3.29 -4.80
N GLU A 381 4.99 4.57 -4.90
CA GLU A 381 4.41 5.68 -4.14
C GLU A 381 4.61 5.61 -2.63
N ASN A 382 4.18 4.52 -1.97
CA ASN A 382 4.29 4.37 -0.53
C ASN A 382 4.87 3.02 -0.12
N PHE A 383 5.49 3.03 1.06
CA PHE A 383 6.10 1.88 1.71
C PHE A 383 5.38 1.65 3.05
N GLY A 384 5.18 0.41 3.47
CA GLY A 384 4.49 0.07 4.70
C GLY A 384 3.02 0.53 4.76
N ALA A 385 2.43 0.93 3.65
CA ALA A 385 1.13 1.61 3.60
C ALA A 385 1.08 2.82 4.54
N ASN A 386 2.20 3.53 4.68
CA ASN A 386 2.30 4.71 5.54
C ASN A 386 1.35 5.82 5.10
N VAL A 387 0.92 6.62 6.08
CA VAL A 387 -0.05 7.69 5.87
C VAL A 387 0.68 9.03 5.77
N GLY A 388 0.34 9.83 4.75
CA GLY A 388 0.92 11.14 4.53
C GLY A 388 0.78 11.60 3.09
N LEU A 389 0.82 12.92 2.87
CA LEU A 389 0.86 13.46 1.52
C LEU A 389 2.25 13.24 0.92
N HIS A 390 2.28 12.71 -0.30
CA HIS A 390 3.52 12.48 -1.04
C HIS A 390 3.24 12.36 -2.53
N GLY A 391 4.25 12.66 -3.35
CA GLY A 391 4.24 12.38 -4.77
C GLY A 391 5.49 12.87 -5.47
N ARG A 392 5.62 12.48 -6.75
CA ARG A 392 6.75 12.82 -7.63
C ARG A 392 6.23 13.19 -9.00
N MET A 393 5.26 14.11 -9.06
CA MET A 393 4.49 14.34 -10.29
C MET A 393 5.36 14.70 -11.49
N ASP A 394 6.32 15.63 -11.36
CA ASP A 394 7.21 15.96 -12.47
C ASP A 394 8.08 14.78 -12.88
N GLN A 395 8.68 14.09 -11.91
CA GLN A 395 9.53 12.93 -12.18
C GLN A 395 8.74 11.76 -12.78
N LEU A 396 7.52 11.51 -12.29
CA LEU A 396 6.60 10.52 -12.86
C LEU A 396 6.33 10.81 -14.35
N LEU A 397 5.95 12.05 -14.68
CA LEU A 397 5.66 12.46 -16.05
C LEU A 397 6.92 12.41 -16.92
N ASP A 398 8.06 12.90 -16.43
CA ASP A 398 9.33 12.88 -17.15
C ASP A 398 9.79 11.45 -17.47
N ASN A 399 9.76 10.56 -16.47
CA ASN A 399 10.15 9.18 -16.64
C ASN A 399 9.17 8.41 -17.53
N PHE A 400 7.85 8.61 -17.36
CA PHE A 400 6.84 7.92 -18.16
C PHE A 400 6.92 8.28 -19.65
N TYR A 401 7.16 9.54 -19.99
CA TYR A 401 7.29 9.98 -21.41
C TYR A 401 8.71 9.86 -21.96
N SER A 402 9.65 9.27 -21.21
CA SER A 402 11.00 8.95 -21.69
C SER A 402 11.03 7.70 -22.58
N ASP A 403 12.20 7.11 -22.81
CA ASP A 403 12.37 5.89 -23.60
C ASP A 403 11.63 4.71 -22.95
N LYS A 404 10.65 4.15 -23.65
CA LYS A 404 9.78 3.04 -23.23
C LYS A 404 9.95 1.81 -24.12
N ARG A 405 11.11 1.59 -24.70
CA ARG A 405 11.33 0.37 -25.52
C ARG A 405 10.92 -0.88 -24.75
N ASN A 406 10.13 -1.75 -25.37
CA ASN A 406 9.57 -2.97 -24.80
C ASN A 406 8.65 -2.77 -23.57
N CYS A 407 8.31 -1.56 -23.20
CA CYS A 407 7.29 -1.30 -22.18
C CYS A 407 5.91 -1.73 -22.71
N GLN A 408 5.23 -2.59 -21.98
CA GLN A 408 3.92 -3.14 -22.36
C GLN A 408 2.76 -2.50 -21.59
N GLY A 409 3.06 -1.65 -20.61
CA GLY A 409 2.02 -1.08 -19.79
C GLY A 409 2.51 -0.42 -18.50
N ILE A 410 1.58 -0.29 -17.56
CA ILE A 410 1.80 0.32 -16.26
C ILE A 410 1.52 -0.66 -15.12
N GLY A 411 1.97 -0.31 -13.91
CA GLY A 411 1.63 -1.05 -12.69
C GLY A 411 1.46 -0.12 -11.49
N PHE A 412 0.54 -0.47 -10.60
CA PHE A 412 0.40 0.07 -9.26
C PHE A 412 1.03 -0.93 -8.30
N THR A 413 2.19 -0.59 -7.73
CA THR A 413 2.98 -1.52 -6.91
C THR A 413 3.22 -1.00 -5.50
N MET A 414 2.27 -0.19 -5.00
CA MET A 414 2.27 0.34 -3.65
C MET A 414 2.25 -0.78 -2.60
N GLU A 415 2.92 -0.56 -1.48
CA GLU A 415 2.87 -1.51 -0.36
C GLU A 415 1.56 -1.43 0.43
N GLY A 416 0.75 -0.39 0.19
CA GLY A 416 -0.61 -0.29 0.73
C GLY A 416 -1.48 0.65 -0.07
N SER A 417 -2.74 0.27 -0.24
CA SER A 417 -3.77 1.05 -0.92
C SER A 417 -4.35 2.17 -0.03
N GLU A 418 -5.19 3.00 -0.64
CA GLU A 418 -6.01 4.03 0.01
C GLU A 418 -5.27 5.30 0.45
N ASN A 419 -4.03 5.53 -0.01
CA ASN A 419 -3.27 6.76 0.21
C ASN A 419 -3.09 7.55 -1.09
N ASN A 420 -2.94 8.87 -1.00
CA ASN A 420 -2.61 9.76 -2.12
C ASN A 420 -3.39 9.48 -3.41
N PRO A 421 -4.74 9.51 -3.40
CA PRO A 421 -5.55 9.14 -4.56
C PRO A 421 -5.21 9.93 -5.83
N VAL A 422 -4.71 11.16 -5.70
CA VAL A 422 -4.28 12.00 -6.82
C VAL A 422 -3.16 11.36 -7.64
N MET A 423 -2.21 10.68 -7.01
CA MET A 423 -1.08 10.03 -7.70
C MET A 423 -1.54 8.81 -8.50
N PHE A 424 -2.44 8.01 -7.92
CA PHE A 424 -2.99 6.83 -8.59
C PHE A 424 -3.95 7.19 -9.72
N GLU A 425 -4.73 8.27 -9.53
CA GLU A 425 -5.57 8.81 -10.60
C GLU A 425 -4.72 9.29 -11.78
N LEU A 426 -3.67 10.09 -11.52
CA LEU A 426 -2.73 10.53 -12.56
C LEU A 426 -2.14 9.33 -13.32
N MET A 427 -1.63 8.35 -12.58
CA MET A 427 -1.01 7.15 -13.17
C MET A 427 -2.00 6.34 -14.01
N SER A 428 -3.26 6.21 -13.58
CA SER A 428 -4.30 5.46 -14.31
C SER A 428 -4.66 6.07 -15.66
N GLU A 429 -4.47 7.38 -15.80
CA GLU A 429 -4.76 8.11 -17.05
C GLU A 429 -3.62 8.09 -18.06
N LEU A 430 -2.37 7.89 -17.62
CA LEU A 430 -1.20 7.96 -18.50
C LEU A 430 -1.29 7.06 -19.75
N PRO A 431 -1.81 5.81 -19.67
CA PRO A 431 -1.98 5.00 -20.88
C PRO A 431 -2.91 5.60 -21.93
N TRP A 432 -3.86 6.42 -21.51
CA TRP A 432 -4.88 7.04 -22.39
C TRP A 432 -4.50 8.44 -22.88
N ARG A 433 -3.33 8.95 -22.44
CA ARG A 433 -2.78 10.27 -22.79
C ARG A 433 -1.46 10.10 -23.54
N PRO A 434 -1.47 10.00 -24.88
CA PRO A 434 -0.25 9.72 -25.64
C PRO A 434 0.76 10.88 -25.63
N GLU A 435 0.28 12.11 -25.43
CA GLU A 435 1.11 13.32 -25.41
C GLU A 435 1.39 13.76 -23.96
N LYS A 436 2.64 14.19 -23.74
CA LYS A 436 3.06 14.74 -22.45
C LYS A 436 2.32 16.05 -22.15
N PHE A 437 1.88 16.19 -20.92
CA PHE A 437 1.20 17.37 -20.39
C PHE A 437 1.89 17.87 -19.11
N THR A 438 1.52 19.03 -18.60
CA THR A 438 2.03 19.57 -17.34
C THR A 438 1.11 19.18 -16.19
N LYS A 439 1.70 18.95 -15.01
CA LYS A 439 0.91 18.65 -13.80
C LYS A 439 -0.07 19.78 -13.45
N GLU A 440 0.31 21.05 -13.71
CA GLU A 440 -0.52 22.21 -13.44
C GLU A 440 -1.80 22.24 -14.31
N ALA A 441 -1.70 21.84 -15.57
CA ALA A 441 -2.87 21.74 -16.43
C ALA A 441 -3.78 20.60 -15.99
N TRP A 442 -3.19 19.44 -15.68
CA TRP A 442 -3.94 18.26 -15.26
C TRP A 442 -4.63 18.44 -13.91
N ILE A 443 -3.94 19.05 -12.92
CA ILE A 443 -4.49 19.20 -11.57
C ILE A 443 -5.73 20.09 -11.55
N LYS A 444 -5.82 21.06 -12.43
CA LYS A 444 -7.01 21.91 -12.54
C LYS A 444 -8.25 21.07 -12.90
N ASP A 445 -8.14 20.24 -13.93
CA ASP A 445 -9.22 19.35 -14.36
C ASP A 445 -9.56 18.30 -13.28
N TYR A 446 -8.53 17.78 -12.59
CA TYR A 446 -8.70 16.84 -11.50
C TYR A 446 -9.48 17.44 -10.33
N VAL A 447 -9.12 18.66 -9.90
CA VAL A 447 -9.77 19.36 -8.77
C VAL A 447 -11.24 19.64 -9.08
N GLU A 448 -11.53 20.15 -10.29
CA GLU A 448 -12.89 20.39 -10.73
C GLU A 448 -13.72 19.08 -10.71
N ALA A 449 -13.18 18.00 -11.27
CA ALA A 449 -13.86 16.72 -11.29
C ALA A 449 -14.04 16.13 -9.89
N ARG A 450 -13.00 16.25 -9.02
CA ARG A 450 -13.00 15.64 -7.69
C ARG A 450 -14.05 16.25 -6.77
N TYR A 451 -14.27 17.54 -6.86
CA TYR A 451 -15.25 18.23 -6.00
C TYR A 451 -16.53 18.60 -6.73
N GLY A 452 -16.56 18.51 -8.05
CA GLY A 452 -17.70 18.89 -8.88
C GLY A 452 -17.91 20.40 -8.95
N VAL A 453 -16.86 21.21 -8.70
CA VAL A 453 -16.93 22.67 -8.61
C VAL A 453 -15.61 23.31 -9.03
N GLU A 454 -15.68 24.53 -9.56
CA GLU A 454 -14.56 25.45 -9.71
C GLU A 454 -14.50 26.38 -8.49
N ASP A 455 -13.36 26.42 -7.80
CA ASP A 455 -13.13 27.33 -6.68
C ASP A 455 -11.66 27.75 -6.61
N ALA A 456 -11.42 29.04 -6.68
CA ALA A 456 -10.06 29.60 -6.74
C ALA A 456 -9.20 29.29 -5.51
N ALA A 457 -9.80 29.20 -4.30
CA ALA A 457 -9.05 28.86 -3.10
C ALA A 457 -8.61 27.40 -3.12
N ILE A 458 -9.47 26.49 -3.59
CA ILE A 458 -9.15 25.07 -3.74
C ILE A 458 -8.08 24.88 -4.82
N GLU A 459 -8.25 25.50 -5.99
CA GLU A 459 -7.25 25.44 -7.07
C GLU A 459 -5.88 25.93 -6.59
N GLN A 460 -5.84 27.04 -5.84
CA GLN A 460 -4.61 27.58 -5.29
C GLN A 460 -3.97 26.63 -4.27
N ALA A 461 -4.77 26.01 -3.38
CA ALA A 461 -4.28 25.02 -2.41
C ALA A 461 -3.60 23.84 -3.12
N TRP A 462 -4.27 23.26 -4.11
CA TRP A 462 -3.73 22.17 -4.89
C TRP A 462 -2.52 22.57 -5.73
N MET A 463 -2.49 23.79 -6.28
CA MET A 463 -1.34 24.30 -7.01
C MET A 463 -0.09 24.41 -6.11
N ILE A 464 -0.26 24.82 -4.85
CA ILE A 464 0.82 24.80 -3.85
C ILE A 464 1.29 23.35 -3.62
N LEU A 465 0.36 22.44 -3.35
CA LEU A 465 0.68 21.05 -3.02
C LEU A 465 1.42 20.33 -4.16
N VAL A 466 0.98 20.47 -5.41
CA VAL A 466 1.62 19.81 -6.56
C VAL A 466 2.98 20.40 -6.93
N ASN A 467 3.30 21.61 -6.47
CA ASN A 467 4.61 22.22 -6.63
C ASN A 467 5.52 22.06 -5.41
N SER A 468 5.03 21.44 -4.32
CA SER A 468 5.80 21.18 -3.10
C SER A 468 5.75 19.71 -2.69
N ILE A 469 4.81 19.29 -1.83
CA ILE A 469 4.79 17.95 -1.23
C ILE A 469 4.49 16.83 -2.25
N TYR A 470 3.69 17.08 -3.30
CA TYR A 470 3.47 16.14 -4.40
C TYR A 470 4.55 16.20 -5.49
N ASN A 471 5.65 16.90 -5.23
CA ASN A 471 6.75 17.04 -6.18
C ASN A 471 8.11 16.78 -5.53
N CYS A 472 8.26 15.64 -4.90
CA CYS A 472 9.55 15.22 -4.34
C CYS A 472 10.61 15.26 -5.42
N PRO A 473 11.74 15.99 -5.20
CA PRO A 473 12.71 16.27 -6.25
C PRO A 473 13.48 15.03 -6.69
N ALA A 474 13.89 15.02 -7.95
CA ALA A 474 14.76 13.99 -8.51
C ALA A 474 16.03 13.83 -7.68
N GLY A 475 16.49 12.59 -7.49
CA GLY A 475 17.65 12.24 -6.66
C GLY A 475 17.35 12.18 -5.15
N ASN A 476 16.17 12.59 -4.71
CA ASN A 476 15.72 12.32 -3.35
C ASN A 476 15.12 10.91 -3.28
N ASN A 477 15.71 10.00 -2.52
CA ASN A 477 15.27 8.61 -2.38
C ASN A 477 14.28 8.42 -1.22
N GLN A 478 13.46 9.43 -0.91
CA GLN A 478 12.39 9.30 0.09
C GLN A 478 11.48 8.12 -0.26
N GLN A 479 11.20 7.25 0.72
CA GLN A 479 10.36 6.06 0.55
C GLN A 479 8.93 6.37 1.00
N GLY A 480 8.14 6.95 0.10
CA GLY A 480 6.76 7.37 0.39
C GLY A 480 6.67 8.67 1.20
N PRO A 481 5.55 8.92 1.89
CA PRO A 481 5.32 10.09 2.70
C PRO A 481 6.42 10.35 3.73
N HIS A 482 6.67 11.63 4.02
CA HIS A 482 7.55 11.98 5.13
C HIS A 482 6.91 11.56 6.45
N GLU A 483 7.63 10.80 7.25
CA GLU A 483 7.08 10.24 8.50
C GLU A 483 6.69 11.33 9.49
N SER A 484 5.48 11.22 10.04
CA SER A 484 5.01 12.11 11.10
C SER A 484 5.85 11.95 12.37
N ILE A 485 6.23 13.08 12.97
CA ILE A 485 6.96 13.09 14.24
C ILE A 485 6.18 12.38 15.35
N PHE A 486 4.87 12.41 15.32
CA PHE A 486 4.03 11.77 16.33
C PHE A 486 4.23 10.25 16.41
N CYS A 487 4.54 9.61 15.27
CA CYS A 487 4.68 8.15 15.18
C CYS A 487 6.05 7.64 15.65
N GLY A 488 7.03 8.53 15.86
CA GLY A 488 8.38 8.13 16.24
C GLY A 488 8.54 7.73 17.70
N ARG A 489 9.55 6.92 18.01
CA ARG A 489 10.07 6.83 19.36
C ARG A 489 10.87 8.10 19.68
N PRO A 490 10.47 8.89 20.68
CA PRO A 490 11.16 10.14 21.01
C PRO A 490 12.64 9.96 21.32
N SER A 491 13.47 10.93 20.88
CA SER A 491 14.91 10.99 21.17
C SER A 491 15.41 12.39 20.83
N LEU A 492 16.39 12.92 21.56
CA LEU A 492 16.94 14.28 21.35
C LEU A 492 17.40 14.55 19.92
N ASN A 493 17.76 13.53 19.17
CA ASN A 493 18.37 13.63 17.84
C ASN A 493 17.64 12.84 16.75
N ASN A 494 16.55 12.14 17.09
CA ASN A 494 15.81 11.36 16.13
C ASN A 494 14.45 11.99 15.83
N PHE A 495 14.17 12.22 14.56
CA PHE A 495 12.93 12.80 14.03
C PHE A 495 12.26 11.84 13.04
N GLN A 496 12.60 10.55 13.11
CA GLN A 496 12.07 9.49 12.27
C GLN A 496 11.22 8.51 13.09
N ALA A 497 10.17 7.96 12.48
CA ALA A 497 9.42 6.85 13.05
C ALA A 497 10.14 5.52 12.82
N SER A 498 10.50 5.22 11.59
CA SER A 498 11.27 4.04 11.19
C SER A 498 12.71 4.38 10.83
N SER A 499 13.55 3.37 10.62
CA SER A 499 14.93 3.54 10.17
C SER A 499 15.09 3.81 8.68
N TRP A 500 13.99 3.74 7.91
CA TRP A 500 14.02 3.81 6.45
C TRP A 500 13.68 5.18 5.87
N SER A 501 13.08 6.07 6.65
CA SER A 501 12.74 7.42 6.24
C SER A 501 13.86 8.42 6.48
N LYS A 502 13.71 9.63 5.97
CA LYS A 502 14.60 10.75 6.19
C LYS A 502 14.04 11.71 7.23
N MET A 503 14.92 12.25 8.08
CA MET A 503 14.52 13.20 9.13
C MET A 503 14.09 14.56 8.59
N LYS A 504 14.59 14.96 7.42
CA LYS A 504 14.38 16.30 6.86
C LYS A 504 13.34 16.29 5.74
N ASN A 505 12.35 17.16 5.84
CA ASN A 505 11.38 17.39 4.77
C ASN A 505 12.10 17.85 3.49
N TYR A 506 11.62 17.42 2.33
CA TYR A 506 12.08 17.88 1.02
C TYR A 506 11.29 19.11 0.51
N TYR A 507 10.25 19.50 1.23
CA TYR A 507 9.39 20.65 0.96
C TYR A 507 9.40 21.62 2.14
N ASP A 508 8.87 22.83 1.95
CA ASP A 508 8.70 23.81 3.02
C ASP A 508 7.37 23.54 3.77
N PRO A 509 7.39 23.33 5.10
CA PRO A 509 6.17 23.20 5.89
C PRO A 509 5.19 24.39 5.80
N ALA A 510 5.66 25.57 5.40
CA ALA A 510 4.79 26.72 5.14
C ALA A 510 3.80 26.46 4.00
N ASP A 511 4.18 25.64 3.01
CA ASP A 511 3.32 25.29 1.87
C ASP A 511 2.12 24.46 2.30
N THR A 512 2.34 23.42 3.14
CA THR A 512 1.25 22.60 3.68
C THR A 512 0.34 23.39 4.61
N LYS A 513 0.90 24.30 5.42
CA LYS A 513 0.12 25.23 6.26
C LYS A 513 -0.77 26.14 5.42
N GLU A 514 -0.22 26.75 4.35
CA GLU A 514 -0.99 27.63 3.48
C GLU A 514 -2.06 26.89 2.68
N ALA A 515 -1.76 25.70 2.16
CA ALA A 515 -2.75 24.83 1.51
C ALA A 515 -3.90 24.48 2.45
N ALA A 516 -3.58 24.08 3.69
CA ALA A 516 -4.58 23.79 4.72
C ALA A 516 -5.43 25.03 5.06
N ARG A 517 -4.82 26.22 5.15
CA ARG A 517 -5.52 27.47 5.40
C ARG A 517 -6.52 27.78 4.27
N LEU A 518 -6.12 27.63 3.03
CA LEU A 518 -6.97 27.85 1.87
C LEU A 518 -8.15 26.89 1.83
N MET A 519 -7.92 25.59 2.06
CA MET A 519 -8.98 24.58 2.13
C MET A 519 -9.96 24.90 3.26
N ASN A 520 -9.47 25.24 4.46
CA ASN A 520 -10.29 25.61 5.59
C ASN A 520 -11.10 26.90 5.35
N SER A 521 -10.61 27.86 4.56
CA SER A 521 -11.30 29.12 4.27
C SER A 521 -12.63 28.95 3.52
N VAL A 522 -12.77 27.83 2.81
CA VAL A 522 -13.98 27.49 2.03
C VAL A 522 -14.74 26.28 2.59
N ALA A 523 -14.29 25.72 3.71
CA ALA A 523 -14.75 24.41 4.21
C ALA A 523 -16.28 24.40 4.50
N GLU A 524 -16.84 25.46 5.06
CA GLU A 524 -18.28 25.55 5.32
C GLU A 524 -19.12 25.48 4.02
N LYS A 525 -18.59 26.00 2.91
CA LYS A 525 -19.25 25.98 1.59
C LYS A 525 -19.39 24.57 1.04
N TYR A 526 -18.42 23.71 1.34
CA TYR A 526 -18.33 22.34 0.79
C TYR A 526 -18.60 21.27 1.86
N CYS A 527 -19.18 21.63 2.99
CA CYS A 527 -19.60 20.68 4.02
C CYS A 527 -20.55 19.63 3.41
N GLY A 528 -20.27 18.36 3.66
CA GLY A 528 -21.01 17.22 3.09
C GLY A 528 -20.49 16.74 1.71
N ASN A 529 -19.53 17.42 1.08
CA ASN A 529 -18.82 16.87 -0.07
C ASN A 529 -17.74 15.88 0.41
N ASN A 530 -17.99 14.61 0.19
CA ASN A 530 -17.16 13.54 0.77
C ASN A 530 -15.69 13.61 0.35
N ASN A 531 -15.41 13.89 -0.94
CA ASN A 531 -14.03 14.03 -1.43
C ASN A 531 -13.36 15.28 -0.84
N PHE A 532 -14.10 16.39 -0.72
CA PHE A 532 -13.56 17.60 -0.12
C PHE A 532 -13.22 17.40 1.36
N GLU A 533 -14.13 16.79 2.13
CA GLU A 533 -13.91 16.52 3.55
C GLU A 533 -12.75 15.54 3.79
N TYR A 534 -12.57 14.54 2.91
CA TYR A 534 -11.41 13.66 2.99
C TYR A 534 -10.10 14.45 2.82
N ASP A 535 -10.00 15.24 1.74
CA ASP A 535 -8.79 16.01 1.45
C ASP A 535 -8.57 17.14 2.48
N LEU A 536 -9.63 17.78 2.97
CA LEU A 536 -9.54 18.78 4.05
C LEU A 536 -8.87 18.19 5.30
N VAL A 537 -9.31 17.01 5.73
CA VAL A 537 -8.74 16.33 6.89
C VAL A 537 -7.30 15.92 6.61
N ASP A 538 -7.01 15.34 5.46
CA ASP A 538 -5.68 14.83 5.12
C ASP A 538 -4.63 15.95 4.95
N ILE A 539 -5.01 17.06 4.31
CA ILE A 539 -4.13 18.24 4.16
C ILE A 539 -3.92 18.93 5.51
N THR A 540 -4.97 19.06 6.33
CA THR A 540 -4.85 19.67 7.68
C THR A 540 -4.02 18.79 8.61
N ARG A 541 -4.16 17.46 8.53
CA ARG A 541 -3.33 16.49 9.23
C ARG A 541 -1.84 16.69 8.90
N GLN A 542 -1.51 16.84 7.60
CA GLN A 542 -0.12 17.06 7.20
C GLN A 542 0.44 18.35 7.78
N ALA A 543 -0.31 19.45 7.67
CA ALA A 543 0.10 20.74 8.23
C ALA A 543 0.31 20.69 9.75
N LEU A 544 -0.56 19.97 10.48
CA LEU A 544 -0.44 19.81 11.93
C LEU A 544 0.80 18.98 12.31
N ALA A 545 1.08 17.90 11.59
CA ALA A 545 2.27 17.08 11.81
C ALA A 545 3.58 17.84 11.51
N ASP A 546 3.59 18.66 10.45
CA ASP A 546 4.72 19.52 10.10
C ASP A 546 4.97 20.60 11.18
N GLN A 547 3.90 21.21 11.68
CA GLN A 547 4.00 22.20 12.79
C GLN A 547 4.46 21.54 14.09
N ALA A 548 3.97 20.33 14.39
CA ALA A 548 4.40 19.58 15.57
C ALA A 548 5.89 19.22 15.52
N ARG A 549 6.46 18.98 14.36
CA ARG A 549 7.90 18.77 14.18
C ARG A 549 8.71 20.04 14.59
N GLN A 550 8.24 21.22 14.22
CA GLN A 550 8.84 22.48 14.62
C GLN A 550 8.69 22.70 16.15
N GLN A 551 7.50 22.43 16.67
CA GLN A 551 7.22 22.51 18.12
C GLN A 551 8.16 21.60 18.93
N TYR A 552 8.41 20.38 18.44
CA TYR A 552 9.35 19.47 19.07
C TYR A 552 10.79 20.01 19.06
N GLN A 553 11.23 20.64 17.97
CA GLN A 553 12.55 21.28 17.90
C GLN A 553 12.70 22.38 18.95
N HIS A 554 11.66 23.21 19.17
CA HIS A 554 11.65 24.22 20.23
C HIS A 554 11.71 23.58 21.61
N THR A 555 10.90 22.56 21.88
CA THR A 555 10.91 21.80 23.14
C THR A 555 12.31 21.26 23.48
N ILE A 556 12.99 20.69 22.46
CA ILE A 556 14.36 20.17 22.66
C ILE A 556 15.38 21.30 22.85
N ALA A 557 15.20 22.45 22.18
CA ALA A 557 16.07 23.62 22.39
C ALA A 557 15.95 24.17 23.84
N ASP A 558 14.73 24.25 24.37
CA ASP A 558 14.47 24.67 25.75
C ASP A 558 15.03 23.68 26.77
N TYR A 559 14.90 22.37 26.51
CA TYR A 559 15.57 21.36 27.32
C TYR A 559 17.11 21.55 27.35
N LYS A 560 17.74 21.71 26.19
CA LYS A 560 19.18 21.94 26.05
C LYS A 560 19.61 23.28 26.64
N GLY A 561 18.73 24.28 26.63
CA GLY A 561 18.95 25.59 27.24
C GLY A 561 18.64 25.64 28.75
N PHE A 562 18.22 24.56 29.38
CA PHE A 562 17.77 24.49 30.78
C PHE A 562 16.61 25.44 31.14
N ASP A 563 15.83 25.89 30.17
CA ASP A 563 14.62 26.67 30.39
C ASP A 563 13.46 25.77 30.76
N ARG A 564 13.34 25.45 32.03
CA ARG A 564 12.31 24.51 32.52
C ARG A 564 10.91 25.02 32.27
N GLN A 565 10.64 26.30 32.41
CA GLN A 565 9.32 26.86 32.26
C GLN A 565 8.83 26.75 30.78
N ARG A 566 9.67 27.14 29.84
CA ARG A 566 9.37 27.01 28.42
C ARG A 566 9.27 25.56 28.01
N PHE A 567 10.20 24.70 28.44
CA PHE A 567 10.14 23.27 28.19
C PHE A 567 8.78 22.65 28.58
N ASP A 568 8.28 22.95 29.81
CA ASP A 568 7.00 22.42 30.29
C ASP A 568 5.82 22.91 29.42
N GLN A 569 5.84 24.18 28.99
CA GLN A 569 4.82 24.75 28.10
C GLN A 569 4.87 24.11 26.70
N ASP A 570 6.04 24.01 26.12
CA ASP A 570 6.23 23.51 24.77
C ASP A 570 5.98 21.99 24.66
N ALA A 571 6.37 21.22 25.68
CA ALA A 571 6.04 19.80 25.78
C ALA A 571 4.52 19.56 25.92
N ALA A 572 3.85 20.34 26.76
CA ALA A 572 2.39 20.26 26.91
C ALA A 572 1.69 20.56 25.57
N ARG A 573 2.16 21.57 24.84
CA ARG A 573 1.62 21.95 23.55
C ARG A 573 1.83 20.88 22.49
N PHE A 574 3.00 20.27 22.41
CA PHE A 574 3.25 19.13 21.51
C PHE A 574 2.26 17.99 21.78
N LEU A 575 2.02 17.68 23.06
CA LEU A 575 1.05 16.66 23.45
C LEU A 575 -0.40 17.05 23.09
N GLU A 576 -0.76 18.34 23.19
CA GLU A 576 -2.05 18.87 22.73
C GLU A 576 -2.22 18.72 21.22
N MET A 577 -1.18 19.04 20.42
CA MET A 577 -1.19 18.85 18.97
C MET A 577 -1.38 17.38 18.59
N LEU A 578 -0.74 16.44 19.29
CA LEU A 578 -0.93 15.00 19.06
C LEU A 578 -2.38 14.58 19.33
N LEU A 579 -2.99 15.05 20.42
CA LEU A 579 -4.40 14.74 20.72
C LEU A 579 -5.37 15.44 19.76
N MET A 580 -5.03 16.62 19.24
CA MET A 580 -5.80 17.28 18.19
C MET A 580 -5.73 16.48 16.88
N GLN A 581 -4.55 15.93 16.53
CA GLN A 581 -4.40 15.03 15.37
C GLN A 581 -5.29 13.80 15.51
N ASP A 582 -5.29 13.15 16.68
CA ASP A 582 -6.19 12.02 16.96
C ASP A 582 -7.67 12.39 16.77
N LYS A 583 -8.07 13.55 17.28
CA LYS A 583 -9.44 14.06 17.14
C LYS A 583 -9.80 14.37 15.69
N LEU A 584 -8.92 15.03 14.93
CA LEU A 584 -9.11 15.37 13.52
C LEU A 584 -9.33 14.11 12.68
N LEU A 585 -8.45 13.14 12.83
CA LEU A 585 -8.51 11.87 12.10
C LEU A 585 -9.74 11.03 12.49
N GLY A 586 -10.25 11.20 13.72
CA GLY A 586 -11.48 10.57 14.19
C GLY A 586 -12.74 11.00 13.43
N THR A 587 -12.70 12.10 12.69
CA THR A 587 -13.84 12.60 11.91
C THR A 587 -14.06 11.83 10.59
N ARG A 588 -13.12 10.97 10.19
CA ARG A 588 -13.19 10.19 8.95
C ARG A 588 -12.96 8.70 9.21
N ALA A 589 -13.78 7.85 8.60
CA ALA A 589 -13.68 6.39 8.75
C ALA A 589 -12.33 5.86 8.27
N GLU A 590 -11.76 6.45 7.21
CA GLU A 590 -10.52 6.03 6.55
C GLU A 590 -9.30 6.13 7.47
N PHE A 591 -9.34 7.03 8.46
CA PHE A 591 -8.22 7.30 9.36
C PHE A 591 -8.42 6.75 10.78
N ARG A 592 -9.25 5.71 10.95
CA ARG A 592 -9.53 5.13 12.28
C ARG A 592 -8.89 3.76 12.45
N LEU A 593 -8.19 3.56 13.56
CA LEU A 593 -7.64 2.25 13.96
C LEU A 593 -8.72 1.17 14.04
N GLY A 594 -9.95 1.56 14.42
CA GLY A 594 -11.09 0.65 14.53
C GLY A 594 -11.38 -0.10 13.24
N HIS A 595 -11.15 0.51 12.09
CA HIS A 595 -11.31 -0.14 10.79
C HIS A 595 -10.41 -1.38 10.67
N TRP A 596 -9.12 -1.21 10.90
CA TRP A 596 -8.12 -2.27 10.82
C TRP A 596 -8.31 -3.38 11.87
N THR A 597 -8.50 -2.99 13.13
CA THR A 597 -8.66 -3.98 14.21
C THR A 597 -10.00 -4.72 14.15
N GLN A 598 -11.08 -4.05 13.74
CA GLN A 598 -12.40 -4.68 13.65
C GLN A 598 -12.45 -5.68 12.48
N ASP A 599 -11.80 -5.39 11.35
CA ASP A 599 -11.70 -6.34 10.23
C ASP A 599 -10.95 -7.61 10.67
N ALA A 600 -9.88 -7.47 11.44
CA ALA A 600 -9.17 -8.58 12.03
C ALA A 600 -10.06 -9.42 12.98
N ILE A 601 -10.78 -8.76 13.87
CA ILE A 601 -11.72 -9.42 14.81
C ILE A 601 -12.83 -10.14 14.03
N ASN A 602 -13.42 -9.50 13.02
CA ASN A 602 -14.50 -10.06 12.21
C ASN A 602 -14.04 -11.26 11.38
N ALA A 603 -12.77 -11.33 11.04
CA ALA A 603 -12.17 -12.46 10.36
C ALA A 603 -12.13 -13.73 11.22
N GLY A 604 -12.14 -13.62 12.55
CA GLY A 604 -12.08 -14.75 13.47
C GLY A 604 -13.44 -15.37 13.77
N SER A 605 -13.51 -16.70 13.72
CA SER A 605 -14.73 -17.49 14.01
C SER A 605 -14.84 -17.85 15.51
N SER A 606 -13.73 -17.93 16.23
CA SER A 606 -13.67 -18.25 17.66
C SER A 606 -12.98 -17.11 18.44
N ALA A 607 -13.13 -17.12 19.77
CA ALA A 607 -12.45 -16.16 20.64
C ALA A 607 -10.92 -16.22 20.50
N ALA A 608 -10.36 -17.42 20.34
CA ALA A 608 -8.93 -17.61 20.14
C ALA A 608 -8.44 -17.01 18.80
N GLU A 609 -9.20 -17.23 17.72
CA GLU A 609 -8.90 -16.65 16.41
C GLU A 609 -8.99 -15.12 16.43
N LYS A 610 -10.05 -14.56 17.02
CA LYS A 610 -10.22 -13.11 17.16
C LYS A 610 -9.04 -12.49 17.90
N LYS A 611 -8.61 -13.12 18.99
CA LYS A 611 -7.44 -12.67 19.75
C LYS A 611 -6.16 -12.73 18.91
N LEU A 612 -5.92 -13.82 18.19
CA LEU A 612 -4.74 -14.01 17.36
C LEU A 612 -4.70 -12.96 16.23
N TYR A 613 -5.82 -12.74 15.55
CA TYR A 613 -5.87 -11.83 14.40
C TYR A 613 -5.78 -10.36 14.84
N GLU A 614 -6.44 -9.97 15.94
CA GLU A 614 -6.29 -8.63 16.50
C GLU A 614 -4.84 -8.36 16.94
N TRP A 615 -4.18 -9.34 17.58
CA TRP A 615 -2.77 -9.24 17.91
C TRP A 615 -1.89 -9.09 16.67
N ASN A 616 -2.10 -9.88 15.62
CA ASN A 616 -1.41 -9.74 14.34
C ASN A 616 -1.57 -8.33 13.78
N ALA A 617 -2.79 -7.81 13.75
CA ALA A 617 -3.11 -6.49 13.24
C ALA A 617 -2.39 -5.37 14.03
N ARG A 618 -2.36 -5.46 15.36
CA ARG A 618 -1.71 -4.47 16.23
C ARG A 618 -0.20 -4.51 16.11
N VAL A 619 0.40 -5.70 16.11
CA VAL A 619 1.85 -5.89 16.04
C VAL A 619 2.40 -5.37 14.71
N GLN A 620 1.77 -5.72 13.59
CA GLN A 620 2.26 -5.37 12.26
C GLN A 620 2.42 -3.85 12.06
N ILE A 621 1.46 -3.05 12.55
CA ILE A 621 1.48 -1.60 12.36
C ILE A 621 2.26 -0.83 13.45
N THR A 622 2.87 -1.54 14.43
CA THR A 622 3.58 -0.92 15.56
C THR A 622 4.96 -1.53 15.76
N THR A 623 5.11 -2.53 16.66
CA THR A 623 6.40 -3.18 16.94
C THR A 623 6.91 -4.04 15.77
N TRP A 624 6.06 -4.39 14.86
CA TRP A 624 6.23 -5.27 13.71
C TRP A 624 6.61 -6.71 14.08
N GLY A 625 7.30 -6.90 15.18
CA GLY A 625 7.78 -8.20 15.62
C GLY A 625 8.08 -8.25 17.12
N ASN A 626 8.96 -9.16 17.48
CA ASN A 626 9.45 -9.31 18.83
C ASN A 626 10.39 -8.14 19.23
N ARG A 627 10.89 -8.16 20.47
CA ARG A 627 11.81 -7.13 20.98
C ARG A 627 13.02 -6.89 20.06
N TYR A 628 13.63 -7.95 19.52
CA TYR A 628 14.78 -7.79 18.63
C TYR A 628 14.40 -7.00 17.37
N CYS A 629 13.30 -7.38 16.73
CA CYS A 629 12.79 -6.67 15.54
C CYS A 629 12.46 -5.21 15.86
N ALA A 630 11.77 -4.96 16.99
CA ALA A 630 11.36 -3.61 17.38
C ALA A 630 12.52 -2.69 17.75
N ASP A 631 13.59 -3.22 18.39
CA ASP A 631 14.70 -2.41 18.90
C ASP A 631 15.87 -2.31 17.90
N THR A 632 16.10 -3.32 17.07
CA THR A 632 17.28 -3.44 16.21
C THR A 632 16.99 -3.84 14.76
N GLY A 633 15.87 -4.50 14.48
CA GLY A 633 15.54 -5.03 13.15
C GLY A 633 15.12 -3.97 12.12
N GLY A 634 14.72 -2.77 12.56
CA GLY A 634 14.42 -1.65 11.67
C GLY A 634 13.00 -1.57 11.15
N LEU A 635 12.12 -2.53 11.45
CA LEU A 635 10.75 -2.56 10.94
C LEU A 635 9.71 -1.93 11.90
N ARG A 636 10.10 -1.60 13.13
CA ARG A 636 9.24 -0.89 14.06
C ARG A 636 8.73 0.41 13.42
N ASP A 637 7.43 0.67 13.61
CA ASP A 637 6.72 1.85 13.10
C ASP A 637 6.91 2.08 11.58
N TYR A 638 7.32 1.06 10.83
CA TYR A 638 7.51 1.15 9.38
C TYR A 638 6.23 1.57 8.65
N ALA A 639 5.07 1.09 9.14
CA ALA A 639 3.77 1.49 8.65
C ALA A 639 3.36 2.91 9.09
N HIS A 640 3.98 3.47 10.13
CA HIS A 640 3.69 4.75 10.80
C HIS A 640 2.29 5.32 10.55
N LYS A 641 1.27 4.51 10.91
CA LYS A 641 -0.12 4.89 10.75
C LYS A 641 -0.50 6.06 11.66
N GLU A 642 -0.75 7.22 11.09
CA GLU A 642 -1.43 8.30 11.80
C GLU A 642 -2.93 8.02 11.81
N TRP A 643 -3.38 7.18 12.71
CA TRP A 643 -4.78 6.81 12.86
C TRP A 643 -5.32 7.23 14.22
N GLN A 644 -6.59 7.70 14.23
CA GLN A 644 -7.34 7.91 15.46
C GLN A 644 -7.35 6.62 16.31
N GLY A 645 -7.12 6.77 17.58
CA GLY A 645 -6.97 5.69 18.54
C GLY A 645 -5.51 5.24 18.68
N LEU A 646 -4.79 5.04 17.60
CA LEU A 646 -3.37 4.68 17.64
C LEU A 646 -2.50 5.86 18.15
N LEU A 647 -2.79 7.07 17.69
CA LEU A 647 -2.13 8.28 18.16
C LEU A 647 -2.30 8.46 19.67
N LYS A 648 -3.53 8.40 20.16
CA LYS A 648 -3.85 8.61 21.56
C LYS A 648 -3.37 7.50 22.48
N ASP A 649 -3.55 6.21 22.09
CA ASP A 649 -3.39 5.08 23.01
C ASP A 649 -2.03 4.39 22.89
N PHE A 650 -1.30 4.61 21.78
CA PHE A 650 0.01 4.01 21.54
C PHE A 650 1.13 5.05 21.49
N TYR A 651 1.02 6.09 20.65
CA TYR A 651 2.08 7.07 20.50
C TYR A 651 2.11 8.12 21.62
N TYR A 652 0.98 8.62 22.07
CA TYR A 652 0.91 9.62 23.16
C TYR A 652 1.60 9.16 24.44
N PRO A 653 1.44 7.91 24.96
CA PRO A 653 2.16 7.43 26.13
C PRO A 653 3.68 7.47 25.96
N ARG A 654 4.24 7.18 24.78
CA ARG A 654 5.68 7.29 24.50
C ARG A 654 6.18 8.72 24.72
N TRP A 655 5.50 9.69 24.10
CA TRP A 655 5.86 11.09 24.16
C TRP A 655 5.72 11.67 25.57
N LYS A 656 4.63 11.35 26.26
CA LYS A 656 4.40 11.78 27.63
C LYS A 656 5.49 11.27 28.56
N ALA A 657 5.79 9.98 28.53
CA ALA A 657 6.85 9.38 29.36
C ALA A 657 8.23 10.00 29.08
N TYR A 658 8.50 10.29 27.81
CA TYR A 658 9.76 10.91 27.42
C TYR A 658 9.91 12.33 27.98
N PHE A 659 8.89 13.18 27.81
CA PHE A 659 8.92 14.54 28.37
C PHE A 659 8.97 14.56 29.90
N GLU A 660 8.26 13.63 30.55
CA GLU A 660 8.34 13.47 32.01
C GLU A 660 9.76 13.09 32.46
N ALA A 661 10.43 12.20 31.74
CA ALA A 661 11.80 11.80 32.03
C ALA A 661 12.81 12.94 31.82
N LEU A 662 12.67 13.70 30.69
CA LEU A 662 13.47 14.91 30.47
C LEU A 662 13.25 15.96 31.57
N ALA A 663 11.99 16.20 31.95
CA ALA A 663 11.63 17.10 33.01
C ALA A 663 12.20 16.73 34.38
N ALA A 664 12.23 15.41 34.68
CA ALA A 664 12.87 14.91 35.92
C ALA A 664 14.40 15.13 35.91
N GLN A 665 15.02 14.93 34.73
CA GLN A 665 16.47 15.16 34.59
C GLN A 665 16.82 16.63 34.76
N MET A 666 16.01 17.56 34.24
CA MET A 666 16.20 19.01 34.46
C MET A 666 16.12 19.43 35.93
N LYS A 667 15.33 18.69 36.77
CA LYS A 667 15.31 18.93 38.23
C LYS A 667 16.58 18.45 38.93
N ALA A 668 17.19 17.37 38.44
CA ALA A 668 18.37 16.76 39.01
C ALA A 668 19.66 17.48 38.63
N GLN A 669 19.64 18.24 37.53
CA GLN A 669 20.80 18.96 37.00
C GLN A 669 20.58 20.47 37.07
N THR A 670 21.51 21.19 37.63
CA THR A 670 21.56 22.67 37.52
C THR A 670 22.23 23.06 36.22
N ALA A 671 21.78 24.17 35.61
CA ALA A 671 22.43 24.73 34.42
C ALA A 671 23.94 24.85 34.62
N PRO A 672 24.79 24.41 33.68
CA PRO A 672 26.22 24.54 33.80
C PRO A 672 26.59 26.03 33.84
N GLN A 673 27.32 26.43 34.88
CA GLN A 673 27.91 27.77 34.95
C GLN A 673 29.28 27.71 34.27
N PRO A 674 29.48 28.39 33.14
CA PRO A 674 30.76 28.34 32.41
C PRO A 674 31.96 28.71 33.29
N GLU A 675 31.75 29.58 34.27
CA GLU A 675 32.79 30.06 35.19
C GLU A 675 33.25 28.98 36.19
N LEU A 676 32.43 27.97 36.49
CA LEU A 676 32.75 26.85 37.37
C LEU A 676 33.40 25.66 36.66
N LEU A 677 33.44 25.66 35.31
CA LEU A 677 34.03 24.60 34.48
C LEU A 677 35.50 24.85 34.17
N GLY A 678 36.11 25.86 34.80
CA GLY A 678 37.55 26.19 34.68
C GLY A 678 38.43 25.03 35.13
N GLY A 679 39.03 24.33 34.16
CA GLY A 679 40.03 23.29 34.43
C GLY A 679 41.23 23.87 35.11
N GLY A 680 41.53 23.46 36.34
CA GLY A 680 42.80 23.70 36.97
C GLY A 680 43.97 23.02 36.21
N PRO A 681 45.23 23.33 36.50
CA PRO A 681 46.41 22.84 35.77
C PRO A 681 46.59 21.32 35.71
N ASN A 682 45.74 20.52 36.39
CA ASN A 682 45.71 19.06 36.39
C ASN A 682 44.44 18.47 35.77
N ALA A 683 43.64 19.25 35.04
CA ALA A 683 42.41 18.73 34.42
C ALA A 683 42.75 17.84 33.24
N THR A 684 42.32 16.60 33.31
CA THR A 684 42.43 15.61 32.20
C THR A 684 41.45 15.89 31.04
N LYS A 685 40.54 16.84 31.20
CA LYS A 685 39.52 17.24 30.20
C LYS A 685 39.54 18.73 29.98
N THR A 686 39.33 19.15 28.75
CA THR A 686 39.22 20.56 28.39
C THR A 686 37.93 21.18 28.94
N ALA A 687 37.88 22.51 29.08
CA ALA A 687 36.68 23.23 29.48
C ALA A 687 35.49 22.93 28.52
N ALA A 688 35.77 22.75 27.23
CA ALA A 688 34.76 22.37 26.22
C ALA A 688 34.23 20.96 26.47
N GLU A 689 35.08 20.00 26.81
CA GLU A 689 34.64 18.63 27.14
C GLU A 689 33.85 18.58 28.45
N LEU A 690 34.23 19.34 29.46
CA LEU A 690 33.47 19.47 30.70
C LEU A 690 32.12 20.13 30.48
N PHE A 691 32.07 21.16 29.63
CA PHE A 691 30.80 21.79 29.21
C PHE A 691 29.89 20.82 28.47
N GLN A 692 30.40 20.05 27.51
CA GLN A 692 29.65 19.03 26.79
C GLN A 692 29.12 17.93 27.73
N MET A 693 29.87 17.52 28.73
CA MET A 693 29.44 16.54 29.73
C MET A 693 28.36 17.08 30.68
N ALA A 694 28.31 18.41 30.88
CA ALA A 694 27.29 19.06 31.69
C ALA A 694 26.03 19.40 30.96
N LEU A 695 26.01 19.26 29.61
CA LEU A 695 24.78 19.43 28.82
C LEU A 695 23.75 18.33 29.14
N PRO A 696 22.45 18.64 29.03
CA PRO A 696 21.40 17.64 29.20
C PRO A 696 21.63 16.44 28.28
N GLN A 697 21.59 15.25 28.87
CA GLN A 697 21.84 14.00 28.18
C GLN A 697 20.55 13.35 27.74
N GLU A 698 20.63 12.45 26.76
CA GLU A 698 19.52 11.62 26.35
C GLU A 698 19.01 10.74 27.50
N VAL A 699 17.68 10.65 27.66
CA VAL A 699 17.04 9.71 28.58
C VAL A 699 16.80 8.39 27.90
N LYS A 700 17.10 7.29 28.59
CA LYS A 700 16.89 5.94 28.06
C LYS A 700 15.61 5.37 28.63
N LEU A 701 14.62 5.16 27.76
CA LEU A 701 13.38 4.46 28.09
C LEU A 701 13.36 3.07 27.43
N ASP A 702 12.78 2.11 28.12
CA ASP A 702 12.47 0.79 27.51
C ASP A 702 11.14 0.92 26.76
N TYR A 703 11.20 1.41 25.52
CA TYR A 703 9.99 1.61 24.71
C TYR A 703 9.26 0.30 24.44
N TYR A 704 9.97 -0.80 24.16
CA TYR A 704 9.29 -2.07 23.90
C TYR A 704 8.47 -2.56 25.10
N ALA A 705 8.96 -2.39 26.32
CA ALA A 705 8.20 -2.72 27.52
C ALA A 705 6.93 -1.87 27.70
N MET A 706 6.88 -0.67 27.12
CA MET A 706 5.67 0.16 27.10
C MET A 706 4.71 -0.24 25.98
N GLU A 707 5.24 -0.72 24.85
CA GLU A 707 4.53 -0.99 23.60
C GLU A 707 3.89 -2.38 23.57
N GLU A 708 4.62 -3.41 24.00
CA GLU A 708 4.15 -4.80 23.97
C GLU A 708 2.81 -5.00 24.69
N PRO A 709 2.57 -4.43 25.91
CA PRO A 709 1.27 -4.56 26.58
C PRO A 709 0.10 -4.06 25.74
N TRP A 710 0.29 -2.98 24.95
CA TRP A 710 -0.74 -2.46 24.05
C TRP A 710 -1.07 -3.45 22.93
N THR A 711 -0.06 -4.12 22.38
CA THR A 711 -0.28 -5.11 21.30
C THR A 711 -1.09 -6.32 21.78
N LEU A 712 -1.05 -6.64 23.07
CA LEU A 712 -1.75 -7.76 23.70
C LEU A 712 -3.17 -7.40 24.15
N GLN A 713 -3.57 -6.13 24.09
CA GLN A 713 -4.92 -5.70 24.47
C GLN A 713 -5.98 -6.19 23.50
N GLN A 714 -7.19 -6.33 24.00
CA GLN A 714 -8.39 -6.70 23.23
C GLN A 714 -9.46 -5.62 23.41
N ASN A 715 -9.09 -4.38 23.14
CA ASN A 715 -10.01 -3.23 23.26
C ASN A 715 -10.61 -2.93 21.90
N PRO A 716 -11.94 -3.01 21.75
CA PRO A 716 -12.59 -2.59 20.50
C PRO A 716 -12.43 -1.10 20.27
N TYR A 717 -12.03 -0.74 19.05
CA TYR A 717 -12.06 0.64 18.58
C TYR A 717 -13.29 0.84 17.69
N THR A 718 -13.92 2.03 17.80
CA THR A 718 -15.08 2.34 16.96
C THR A 718 -14.63 2.60 15.50
N VAL A 719 -15.44 2.15 14.55
CA VAL A 719 -15.27 2.41 13.11
C VAL A 719 -16.06 3.64 12.64
N ALA A 720 -17.07 4.05 13.41
CA ALA A 720 -17.93 5.18 13.06
C ALA A 720 -17.19 6.51 13.25
N PRO A 721 -17.19 7.42 12.25
CA PRO A 721 -16.66 8.77 12.39
C PRO A 721 -17.32 9.54 13.53
N GLU A 722 -16.57 10.44 14.19
CA GLU A 722 -17.03 11.27 15.30
C GLU A 722 -16.70 12.75 15.07
N GLY A 723 -17.70 13.61 15.17
CA GLY A 723 -17.54 15.04 14.96
C GLY A 723 -17.66 15.49 13.50
N SER A 724 -17.52 16.78 13.28
CA SER A 724 -17.54 17.41 11.96
C SER A 724 -16.12 17.57 11.43
N PRO A 725 -15.78 17.04 10.23
CA PRO A 725 -14.50 17.29 9.59
C PRO A 725 -14.16 18.78 9.49
N VAL A 726 -15.13 19.60 9.08
CA VAL A 726 -14.98 21.06 8.92
C VAL A 726 -14.67 21.75 10.25
N GLU A 727 -15.43 21.43 11.30
CA GLU A 727 -15.24 22.07 12.61
C GLU A 727 -13.90 21.68 13.24
N VAL A 728 -13.54 20.40 13.19
CA VAL A 728 -12.28 19.92 13.81
C VAL A 728 -11.07 20.36 13.03
N ALA A 729 -11.14 20.42 11.68
CA ALA A 729 -10.08 20.99 10.86
C ALA A 729 -9.83 22.48 11.20
N ARG A 730 -10.89 23.27 11.44
CA ARG A 730 -10.75 24.65 11.90
C ARG A 730 -10.06 24.74 13.26
N GLN A 731 -10.45 23.90 14.22
CA GLN A 731 -9.79 23.84 15.55
C GLN A 731 -8.30 23.49 15.43
N ALA A 732 -7.95 22.56 14.51
CA ALA A 732 -6.57 22.22 14.24
C ALA A 732 -5.80 23.41 13.63
N MET A 733 -6.42 24.16 12.72
CA MET A 733 -5.83 25.38 12.15
C MET A 733 -5.62 26.47 13.19
N ASP A 734 -6.57 26.65 14.15
CA ASP A 734 -6.39 27.59 15.25
C ASP A 734 -5.14 27.24 16.08
N LEU A 735 -4.92 25.95 16.35
CA LEU A 735 -3.76 25.46 17.06
C LEU A 735 -2.44 25.66 16.26
N ILE A 736 -2.49 25.44 14.93
CA ILE A 736 -1.34 25.67 14.02
C ILE A 736 -0.97 27.18 13.97
N ASN A 737 -1.94 28.09 14.02
CA ASN A 737 -1.76 29.53 13.82
C ASN A 737 -1.28 30.29 15.06
N ILE A 738 -1.20 29.65 16.23
CA ILE A 738 -0.66 30.30 17.43
C ILE A 738 0.84 30.64 17.29
N TYR A 739 1.52 30.19 16.23
CA TYR A 739 2.91 30.48 15.90
C TYR A 739 3.12 31.15 14.55
#